data_b26b73057e87d0d28f0f6d307c533a38
#
_entry.id   b26b73057e87d0d28f0f6d307c533a38
#
_cell.length_a   1.000
_cell.length_b   1.000
_cell.length_c   1.000
_cell.angle_alpha   90.00
_cell.angle_beta   90.00
_cell.angle_gamma   90.00
#
_symmetry.space_group_name_H-M   'P 1'
#
loop_
_entity.id
_entity.type
_entity.pdbx_description
1 polymer ?
#
loop_
_entity_poly.entity_id
_entity_poly.type
_entity_poly.pdbx_seq_one_letter_code
_entity_poly.pdbx_strand_id
1 'polypeptide(L)'
;MIISTGTEDGWPTNELNLRWREQNQVGQWMRKDKLVSDFYPYLFINPNHVKIRADPSKGLKAKKLDKSVIESELSSRYRNITIDKTTNAVAADGESLWKITFDSPTMVKSFTRKISGTYEGDVPYEDRYLIDNMNELPEYKPRKVFIDLEALQYGRKSSGPKECRLKNKIWADWQTINVIGCYDNYTNKYTIWTQHPLAHENLHSFSQIIPIKTMKFDGIDVEIRHFANEYMMMQDFVTWLDDIDPDILLAWGMGFYDLPTLYARLESLGIGAAKLSPSALGKNRHVDEPSKWTKDRYGWTKQPIKGRTVISLDRLFERVYRDSKSTNLPSNKLDIVGQKLFGRGKTEFRPDFYDGDYHLFLEDYLYYNFRDVLLMVDIEDKYNLVNGQMALQQLAKCQISSTFYGSSYARVYFMRKANFKQRSGYYASKTDKGTDDMALQGAIVLDPEDLDSVGLHKNVAILDFAGLYPSCMVAANCSFETKVAKGDEQDDDIIGDGCRFRRSPIGILPASVLELDELRDEYKAKRDVAALTDGKTSNEFRKWDDAQKTVKRLRATFYGLMAFKGYSWGDIDIARTITKFGRDSLRSIMVESNKLGYPVIYGHTDSIFVKMGDDLSTEECVQKAQELGTHLTQLMQTKLKSKAMVVDCEMLMDRFYLPRRNRYGGRVVWMPEVGFSISNEAVEDRMKIQGLEAKHANTSPVGRGIQLKALHMLWDDHTPEEVKESLLEYISNIRDGNV
;
A
#
# COMPACT_ATOMS: atom_id res chain seq x y z
N MET A 1 6.95 15.73 4.46
CA MET A 1 8.08 15.89 5.41
C MET A 1 8.70 14.52 5.68
N ILE A 2 10.02 14.46 5.71
CA ILE A 2 10.79 13.26 6.06
C ILE A 2 11.30 13.45 7.48
N ILE A 3 11.14 12.43 8.33
CA ILE A 3 11.69 12.43 9.68
C ILE A 3 12.59 11.21 9.84
N SER A 4 13.76 11.42 10.40
CA SER A 4 14.68 10.33 10.72
C SER A 4 15.25 10.51 12.12
N THR A 5 15.30 9.41 12.87
CA THR A 5 15.97 9.38 14.17
C THR A 5 17.47 9.55 13.98
N GLY A 6 18.12 10.38 14.79
CA GLY A 6 19.58 10.50 14.87
C GLY A 6 20.21 9.18 15.31
N THR A 7 21.48 9.00 14.97
CA THR A 7 22.25 7.81 15.34
C THR A 7 23.61 8.19 15.89
N GLU A 8 24.06 7.46 16.90
CA GLU A 8 25.42 7.51 17.43
C GLU A 8 25.96 6.09 17.49
N ASP A 9 27.11 5.86 16.87
CA ASP A 9 27.69 4.51 16.70
C ASP A 9 26.71 3.45 16.19
N GLY A 10 25.79 3.87 15.29
CA GLY A 10 24.74 3.01 14.72
C GLY A 10 23.52 2.77 15.63
N TRP A 11 23.46 3.37 16.81
CA TRP A 11 22.32 3.28 17.75
C TRP A 11 21.43 4.52 17.67
N PRO A 12 20.08 4.37 17.69
CA PRO A 12 19.16 5.49 17.69
C PRO A 12 19.33 6.37 18.95
N THR A 13 19.42 7.67 18.74
CA THR A 13 19.41 8.70 19.78
C THR A 13 18.00 9.32 19.95
N ASN A 14 17.84 10.29 20.86
CA ASN A 14 16.62 11.09 20.98
C ASN A 14 16.58 12.28 20.01
N GLU A 15 17.59 12.43 19.14
CA GLU A 15 17.59 13.46 18.10
C GLU A 15 16.66 13.06 16.94
N LEU A 16 15.91 14.02 16.43
CA LEU A 16 15.08 13.87 15.23
C LEU A 16 15.48 14.89 14.19
N ASN A 17 15.79 14.43 13.01
CA ASN A 17 16.06 15.27 11.84
C ASN A 17 14.78 15.38 11.01
N LEU A 18 14.21 16.58 10.95
CA LEU A 18 13.03 16.90 10.17
C LEU A 18 13.47 17.56 8.87
N ARG A 19 13.01 17.08 7.74
CA ARG A 19 13.37 17.58 6.42
C ARG A 19 12.14 17.78 5.56
N TRP A 20 12.00 18.94 4.93
CA TRP A 20 10.92 19.29 4.00
C TRP A 20 11.39 20.31 2.97
N ARG A 21 10.48 20.79 2.12
CA ARG A 21 10.77 21.86 1.18
C ARG A 21 9.74 22.97 1.33
N GLU A 22 10.16 24.18 1.09
CA GLU A 22 9.31 25.37 1.04
C GLU A 22 9.60 26.16 -0.23
N GLN A 23 8.58 26.77 -0.80
CA GLN A 23 8.79 27.69 -1.93
C GLN A 23 9.41 29.00 -1.43
N ASN A 24 10.44 29.47 -2.13
CA ASN A 24 10.97 30.80 -1.94
C ASN A 24 10.08 31.83 -2.66
N GLN A 25 10.45 33.11 -2.56
CA GLN A 25 9.70 34.22 -3.16
C GLN A 25 9.56 34.16 -4.70
N VAL A 26 10.42 33.40 -5.36
CA VAL A 26 10.38 33.18 -6.82
C VAL A 26 9.78 31.81 -7.21
N GLY A 27 9.12 31.14 -6.28
CA GLY A 27 8.42 29.88 -6.53
C GLY A 27 9.30 28.63 -6.57
N GLN A 28 10.59 28.71 -6.26
CA GLN A 28 11.48 27.55 -6.26
C GLN A 28 11.39 26.79 -4.93
N TRP A 29 11.39 25.46 -4.99
CA TRP A 29 11.36 24.59 -3.82
C TRP A 29 12.74 24.46 -3.18
N MET A 30 12.91 25.04 -1.99
CA MET A 30 14.15 25.06 -1.22
C MET A 30 14.07 24.07 -0.07
N ARG A 31 15.20 23.39 0.22
CA ARG A 31 15.33 22.48 1.36
C ARG A 31 15.27 23.26 2.68
N LYS A 32 14.55 22.69 3.64
CA LYS A 32 14.52 23.07 5.05
C LYS A 32 14.83 21.87 5.92
N ASP A 33 15.70 22.08 6.88
CA ASP A 33 16.13 21.06 7.84
C ASP A 33 15.95 21.61 9.27
N LYS A 34 15.49 20.78 10.20
CA LYS A 34 15.37 21.11 11.61
C LYS A 34 15.81 19.93 12.45
N LEU A 35 16.76 20.15 13.36
CA LEU A 35 17.14 19.21 14.41
C LEU A 35 16.29 19.44 15.66
N VAL A 36 15.71 18.38 16.21
CA VAL A 36 14.99 18.38 17.48
C VAL A 36 15.72 17.44 18.43
N SER A 37 16.15 17.93 19.58
CA SER A 37 16.93 17.18 20.58
C SER A 37 16.28 17.11 21.96
N ASP A 38 15.16 17.82 22.16
CA ASP A 38 14.44 17.96 23.42
C ASP A 38 13.15 17.12 23.49
N PHE A 39 12.92 16.24 22.51
CA PHE A 39 11.80 15.30 22.52
C PHE A 39 12.26 13.92 22.98
N TYR A 40 11.67 13.41 24.04
CA TYR A 40 12.04 12.12 24.64
C TYR A 40 11.01 11.05 24.34
N PRO A 41 11.41 9.84 23.98
CA PRO A 41 10.50 8.74 23.74
C PRO A 41 9.81 8.29 25.03
N TYR A 42 8.53 7.94 24.94
CA TYR A 42 7.75 7.51 26.08
C TYR A 42 6.72 6.44 25.73
N LEU A 43 6.18 5.81 26.76
CA LEU A 43 5.02 4.94 26.71
C LEU A 43 4.19 5.13 27.99
N PHE A 44 3.06 4.44 28.06
CA PHE A 44 2.25 4.40 29.27
C PHE A 44 2.20 2.97 29.83
N ILE A 45 1.98 2.87 31.14
CA ILE A 45 1.71 1.61 31.84
C ILE A 45 0.40 1.72 32.63
N ASN A 46 -0.32 0.61 32.72
CA ASN A 46 -1.41 0.48 33.68
C ASN A 46 -0.84 -0.05 35.00
N PRO A 47 -0.82 0.74 36.09
CA PRO A 47 -0.20 0.32 37.34
C PRO A 47 -0.87 -0.90 37.99
N ASN A 48 -2.12 -1.23 37.62
CA ASN A 48 -2.82 -2.38 38.14
C ASN A 48 -2.49 -3.69 37.39
N HIS A 49 -1.87 -3.58 36.19
CA HIS A 49 -1.63 -4.70 35.26
C HIS A 49 -0.17 -4.92 34.89
N VAL A 50 0.78 -4.20 35.50
CA VAL A 50 2.22 -4.35 35.19
C VAL A 50 2.72 -5.72 35.62
N LYS A 51 3.36 -6.43 34.68
CA LYS A 51 4.05 -7.70 34.94
C LYS A 51 5.42 -7.69 34.30
N ILE A 52 6.41 -8.21 35.01
CA ILE A 52 7.70 -8.61 34.44
C ILE A 52 7.45 -9.92 33.71
N ARG A 53 7.81 -9.99 32.41
CA ARG A 53 7.65 -11.21 31.63
C ARG A 53 8.63 -12.30 32.07
N ALA A 54 8.23 -13.54 31.91
CA ALA A 54 9.14 -14.66 32.09
C ALA A 54 10.31 -14.57 31.11
N ASP A 55 11.50 -14.94 31.57
CA ASP A 55 12.69 -15.16 30.73
C ASP A 55 13.20 -16.59 30.98
N PRO A 56 12.72 -17.56 30.19
CA PRO A 56 13.10 -18.96 30.35
C PRO A 56 14.60 -19.19 30.20
N SER A 57 15.30 -18.37 29.41
CA SER A 57 16.76 -18.48 29.21
C SER A 57 17.55 -18.14 30.48
N LYS A 58 16.91 -17.39 31.40
CA LYS A 58 17.49 -17.01 32.71
C LYS A 58 16.78 -17.67 33.89
N GLY A 59 15.88 -18.62 33.65
CA GLY A 59 15.10 -19.28 34.70
C GLY A 59 14.10 -18.36 35.41
N LEU A 60 13.78 -17.19 34.84
CA LEU A 60 12.90 -16.21 35.48
C LEU A 60 11.45 -16.50 35.15
N LYS A 61 10.60 -16.59 36.18
CA LYS A 61 9.14 -16.67 36.05
C LYS A 61 8.52 -15.30 35.90
N ALA A 62 7.33 -15.23 35.29
CA ALA A 62 6.57 -13.98 35.24
C ALA A 62 6.18 -13.52 36.66
N LYS A 63 6.35 -12.22 36.95
CA LYS A 63 6.04 -11.60 38.25
C LYS A 63 5.09 -10.41 38.05
N LYS A 64 3.90 -10.45 38.62
CA LYS A 64 3.04 -9.26 38.74
C LYS A 64 3.67 -8.30 39.76
N LEU A 65 3.66 -7.01 39.48
CA LEU A 65 4.15 -5.98 40.40
C LEU A 65 2.97 -5.33 41.11
N ASP A 66 3.11 -5.17 42.41
CA ASP A 66 2.18 -4.36 43.19
C ASP A 66 2.41 -2.87 42.93
N LYS A 67 1.33 -2.09 42.89
CA LYS A 67 1.38 -0.65 42.57
C LYS A 67 2.39 0.12 43.43
N SER A 68 2.54 -0.26 44.71
CA SER A 68 3.47 0.38 45.65
C SER A 68 4.94 0.20 45.31
N VAL A 69 5.31 -0.88 44.61
CA VAL A 69 6.72 -1.21 44.29
C VAL A 69 7.10 -1.01 42.85
N ILE A 70 6.17 -0.62 41.97
CA ILE A 70 6.44 -0.46 40.53
C ILE A 70 7.61 0.50 40.28
N GLU A 71 7.60 1.67 40.92
CA GLU A 71 8.61 2.71 40.72
C GLU A 71 9.99 2.23 41.13
N SER A 72 10.14 1.64 42.32
CA SER A 72 11.41 1.13 42.82
C SER A 72 11.95 -0.03 41.95
N GLU A 73 11.06 -0.96 41.56
CA GLU A 73 11.45 -2.11 40.71
C GLU A 73 11.81 -1.68 39.28
N LEU A 74 11.11 -0.72 38.69
CA LEU A 74 11.43 -0.24 37.35
C LEU A 74 12.69 0.64 37.36
N SER A 75 12.85 1.56 38.28
CA SER A 75 14.04 2.42 38.41
C SER A 75 15.31 1.61 38.73
N SER A 76 15.21 0.50 39.47
CA SER A 76 16.34 -0.38 39.69
C SER A 76 16.80 -1.14 38.45
N ARG A 77 15.88 -1.41 37.51
CA ARG A 77 16.14 -2.19 36.29
C ARG A 77 16.53 -1.33 35.09
N TYR A 78 16.02 -0.12 35.05
CA TYR A 78 16.21 0.82 33.95
C TYR A 78 16.77 2.13 34.48
N ARG A 79 18.01 2.42 34.15
CA ARG A 79 18.63 3.72 34.47
C ARG A 79 17.98 4.81 33.62
N ASN A 80 17.90 6.02 34.17
CA ASN A 80 17.45 7.21 33.44
C ASN A 80 16.02 7.10 32.86
N ILE A 81 15.09 6.55 33.62
CA ILE A 81 13.67 6.65 33.31
C ILE A 81 12.99 7.65 34.23
N THR A 82 12.01 8.38 33.70
CA THR A 82 11.13 9.25 34.50
C THR A 82 9.75 8.64 34.52
N ILE A 83 9.15 8.52 35.69
CA ILE A 83 7.78 7.99 35.90
C ILE A 83 6.88 9.13 36.37
N ASP A 84 5.95 9.54 35.50
CA ASP A 84 4.93 10.53 35.83
C ASP A 84 3.59 9.81 36.18
N LYS A 85 3.15 9.98 37.40
CA LYS A 85 1.90 9.39 37.93
C LYS A 85 0.71 10.35 37.85
N THR A 86 0.96 11.62 37.46
CA THR A 86 -0.03 12.70 37.46
C THR A 86 -0.66 12.94 36.08
N THR A 87 -0.36 12.07 35.13
CA THR A 87 -0.90 12.18 33.78
C THR A 87 -2.43 11.99 33.78
N ASN A 88 -3.12 12.73 32.91
CA ASN A 88 -4.56 12.57 32.66
C ASN A 88 -4.85 11.43 31.64
N ALA A 89 -3.84 10.60 31.35
CA ALA A 89 -3.98 9.50 30.40
C ALA A 89 -4.81 8.37 31.02
N VAL A 90 -5.77 7.86 30.26
CA VAL A 90 -6.59 6.71 30.63
C VAL A 90 -6.58 5.65 29.52
N ALA A 91 -6.69 4.39 29.91
CA ALA A 91 -6.90 3.28 29.01
C ALA A 91 -8.32 3.28 28.42
N ALA A 92 -8.57 2.45 27.43
CA ALA A 92 -9.89 2.34 26.79
C ALA A 92 -11.01 1.92 27.77
N ASP A 93 -10.66 1.22 28.85
CA ASP A 93 -11.54 0.81 29.93
C ASP A 93 -11.69 1.87 31.05
N GLY A 94 -11.09 3.06 30.88
CA GLY A 94 -11.15 4.17 31.83
C GLY A 94 -10.11 4.11 32.95
N GLU A 95 -9.27 3.07 33.04
CA GLU A 95 -8.23 3.00 34.07
C GLU A 95 -7.11 4.03 33.83
N SER A 96 -6.66 4.69 34.92
CA SER A 96 -5.59 5.69 34.87
C SER A 96 -4.25 5.06 34.55
N LEU A 97 -3.48 5.74 33.69
CA LEU A 97 -2.18 5.29 33.22
C LEU A 97 -1.06 6.17 33.78
N TRP A 98 0.11 5.58 33.99
CA TRP A 98 1.35 6.31 34.30
C TRP A 98 2.21 6.44 33.04
N LYS A 99 2.80 7.61 32.83
CA LYS A 99 3.73 7.85 31.70
C LYS A 99 5.15 7.49 32.13
N ILE A 100 5.85 6.74 31.28
CA ILE A 100 7.28 6.45 31.44
C ILE A 100 8.03 7.04 30.28
N THR A 101 8.98 7.93 30.57
CA THR A 101 9.86 8.57 29.59
C THR A 101 11.25 7.95 29.63
N PHE A 102 11.91 7.84 28.49
CA PHE A 102 13.21 7.18 28.30
C PHE A 102 14.17 8.10 27.56
N ASP A 103 15.47 7.88 27.77
CA ASP A 103 16.53 8.65 27.09
C ASP A 103 16.69 8.28 25.61
N SER A 104 16.25 7.10 25.19
CA SER A 104 16.36 6.68 23.79
C SER A 104 15.23 5.77 23.31
N PRO A 105 14.92 5.76 22.02
CA PRO A 105 13.88 4.89 21.43
C PRO A 105 14.16 3.39 21.59
N THR A 106 15.42 2.98 21.70
CA THR A 106 15.80 1.59 21.91
C THR A 106 15.40 1.09 23.30
N MET A 107 15.40 1.97 24.29
CA MET A 107 14.95 1.63 25.66
C MET A 107 13.47 1.31 25.69
N VAL A 108 12.63 2.01 24.94
CA VAL A 108 11.18 1.69 24.81
C VAL A 108 10.99 0.26 24.29
N LYS A 109 11.72 -0.13 23.25
CA LYS A 109 11.65 -1.49 22.71
C LYS A 109 12.15 -2.55 23.69
N SER A 110 13.24 -2.27 24.40
CA SER A 110 13.76 -3.16 25.42
C SER A 110 12.77 -3.33 26.57
N PHE A 111 12.14 -2.23 26.99
CA PHE A 111 11.14 -2.21 28.05
C PHE A 111 9.91 -3.04 27.68
N THR A 112 9.32 -2.81 26.52
CA THR A 112 8.11 -3.52 26.06
C THR A 112 8.31 -5.02 25.85
N ARG A 113 9.55 -5.45 25.57
CA ARG A 113 9.88 -6.88 25.51
C ARG A 113 9.87 -7.56 26.87
N LYS A 114 10.21 -6.84 27.93
CA LYS A 114 10.39 -7.38 29.29
C LYS A 114 9.21 -7.09 30.22
N ILE A 115 8.46 -6.03 29.94
CA ILE A 115 7.34 -5.58 30.76
C ILE A 115 6.04 -5.68 29.94
N SER A 116 5.00 -6.29 30.52
CA SER A 116 3.63 -6.27 30.00
C SER A 116 2.76 -5.28 30.75
N GLY A 117 1.57 -4.99 30.24
CA GLY A 117 0.72 -3.90 30.76
C GLY A 117 1.18 -2.53 30.27
N THR A 118 1.88 -2.51 29.11
CA THR A 118 2.33 -1.27 28.46
C THR A 118 1.37 -0.84 27.36
N TYR A 119 1.21 0.46 27.19
CA TYR A 119 0.34 1.11 26.20
C TYR A 119 1.20 1.97 25.29
N GLU A 120 0.95 1.90 23.97
CA GLU A 120 1.61 2.70 22.94
C GLU A 120 3.14 2.52 22.83
N GLY A 121 3.70 1.48 23.44
CA GLY A 121 5.13 1.18 23.32
C GLY A 121 5.57 0.63 21.95
N ASP A 122 4.62 0.40 21.05
CA ASP A 122 4.82 -0.02 19.66
C ASP A 122 4.75 1.13 18.64
N VAL A 123 4.49 2.36 19.11
CA VAL A 123 4.45 3.55 18.26
C VAL A 123 5.87 3.94 17.88
N PRO A 124 6.19 4.06 16.56
CA PRO A 124 7.49 4.57 16.14
C PRO A 124 7.77 5.95 16.72
N TYR A 125 9.01 6.19 17.11
CA TYR A 125 9.41 7.43 17.78
C TYR A 125 9.13 8.68 16.93
N GLU A 126 9.36 8.55 15.64
CA GLU A 126 9.09 9.60 14.67
C GLU A 126 7.59 9.90 14.52
N ASP A 127 6.75 8.85 14.47
CA ASP A 127 5.28 9.03 14.44
C ASP A 127 4.77 9.63 15.77
N ARG A 128 5.38 9.26 16.90
CA ARG A 128 5.07 9.86 18.20
C ARG A 128 5.31 11.36 18.21
N TYR A 129 6.45 11.80 17.67
CA TYR A 129 6.73 13.24 17.53
C TYR A 129 5.69 13.95 16.69
N LEU A 130 5.31 13.35 15.56
CA LEU A 130 4.26 13.90 14.68
C LEU A 130 2.92 14.02 15.39
N ILE A 131 2.52 12.98 16.15
CA ILE A 131 1.26 12.98 16.90
C ILE A 131 1.22 14.12 17.90
N ASP A 132 2.30 14.29 18.66
CA ASP A 132 2.34 15.21 19.81
C ASP A 132 2.60 16.67 19.41
N ASN A 133 3.31 16.92 18.31
CA ASN A 133 3.86 18.25 18.02
C ASN A 133 3.39 18.88 16.69
N MET A 134 2.73 18.11 15.82
CA MET A 134 2.39 18.63 14.50
C MET A 134 0.92 18.41 14.14
N ASN A 135 0.13 19.45 14.19
CA ASN A 135 -1.27 19.42 13.75
C ASN A 135 -1.41 19.32 12.24
N GLU A 136 -0.44 19.88 11.51
CA GLU A 136 -0.40 19.87 10.05
C GLU A 136 1.01 19.54 9.56
N LEU A 137 1.09 18.84 8.44
CA LEU A 137 2.35 18.61 7.75
C LEU A 137 2.53 19.64 6.64
N PRO A 138 3.75 20.11 6.38
CA PRO A 138 4.00 21.02 5.27
C PRO A 138 3.66 20.31 3.94
N GLU A 139 2.91 21.02 3.09
CA GLU A 139 2.69 20.59 1.71
C GLU A 139 3.88 20.99 0.86
N TYR A 140 4.42 20.05 0.09
CA TYR A 140 5.53 20.33 -0.82
C TYR A 140 5.58 19.33 -1.96
N LYS A 141 6.17 19.76 -3.09
CA LYS A 141 6.50 18.88 -4.20
C LYS A 141 7.82 18.15 -3.89
N PRO A 142 7.87 16.82 -3.77
CA PRO A 142 9.12 16.13 -3.48
C PRO A 142 10.04 16.09 -4.70
N ARG A 143 11.35 16.21 -4.50
CA ARG A 143 12.33 15.88 -5.51
C ARG A 143 12.50 14.38 -5.57
N LYS A 144 12.15 13.80 -6.69
CA LYS A 144 12.18 12.35 -6.97
C LYS A 144 13.33 12.05 -7.91
N VAL A 145 14.13 11.04 -7.58
CA VAL A 145 15.14 10.48 -8.49
C VAL A 145 14.81 9.03 -8.74
N PHE A 146 14.64 8.69 -10.01
CA PHE A 146 14.51 7.32 -10.49
C PHE A 146 15.90 6.81 -10.80
N ILE A 147 16.21 5.57 -10.42
CA ILE A 147 17.54 4.96 -10.56
C ILE A 147 17.38 3.58 -11.16
N ASP A 148 18.25 3.24 -12.11
CA ASP A 148 18.42 1.90 -12.63
C ASP A 148 19.91 1.59 -12.77
N LEU A 149 20.34 0.38 -12.37
CA LEU A 149 21.73 -0.04 -12.33
C LEU A 149 21.98 -1.22 -13.28
N GLU A 150 23.06 -1.11 -14.06
CA GLU A 150 23.59 -2.24 -14.79
C GLU A 150 24.95 -2.64 -14.20
N ALA A 151 25.15 -3.95 -14.02
CA ALA A 151 26.38 -4.48 -13.47
C ALA A 151 26.90 -5.68 -14.27
N LEU A 152 28.20 -5.72 -14.47
CA LEU A 152 28.89 -6.84 -15.12
C LEU A 152 28.80 -8.10 -14.25
N GLN A 153 28.46 -9.22 -14.85
CA GLN A 153 28.42 -10.52 -14.19
C GLN A 153 29.65 -11.34 -14.60
N TYR A 154 30.81 -11.06 -14.03
CA TYR A 154 31.98 -11.87 -14.27
C TYR A 154 31.76 -13.29 -13.77
N GLY A 155 31.84 -14.28 -14.66
CA GLY A 155 31.89 -15.70 -14.35
C GLY A 155 30.57 -16.30 -13.90
N ARG A 156 29.55 -16.35 -14.74
CA ARG A 156 28.36 -17.19 -14.60
C ARG A 156 28.72 -18.69 -14.62
N LYS A 157 29.54 -19.16 -13.68
CA LYS A 157 29.59 -20.59 -13.37
C LYS A 157 28.76 -20.85 -12.14
N SER A 158 27.86 -21.78 -12.27
CA SER A 158 26.66 -22.11 -11.55
C SER A 158 26.72 -22.30 -10.01
N SER A 159 27.83 -22.06 -9.33
CA SER A 159 28.02 -22.36 -7.91
C SER A 159 28.24 -21.12 -6.99
N GLY A 160 28.58 -19.95 -7.52
CA GLY A 160 28.92 -18.79 -6.69
C GLY A 160 27.75 -18.04 -6.03
N PRO A 161 26.62 -17.79 -6.70
CA PRO A 161 25.60 -16.88 -6.18
C PRO A 161 24.80 -17.39 -4.98
N LYS A 162 24.62 -18.71 -4.80
CA LYS A 162 23.81 -19.26 -3.69
C LYS A 162 24.50 -19.14 -2.34
N GLU A 163 25.80 -19.34 -2.28
CA GLU A 163 26.56 -19.23 -1.02
C GLU A 163 26.73 -17.80 -0.54
N CYS A 164 26.87 -16.86 -1.46
CA CYS A 164 26.88 -15.42 -1.13
C CYS A 164 25.52 -14.92 -0.62
N ARG A 165 24.40 -15.42 -1.13
CA ARG A 165 23.05 -15.11 -0.63
C ARG A 165 22.83 -15.55 0.82
N LEU A 166 23.36 -16.73 1.21
CA LEU A 166 23.14 -17.32 2.53
C LEU A 166 23.93 -16.62 3.64
N LYS A 167 25.02 -15.91 3.31
CA LYS A 167 25.85 -15.19 4.29
C LYS A 167 25.57 -13.68 4.36
N ASN A 168 24.51 -13.19 3.73
CA ASN A 168 24.24 -11.75 3.58
C ASN A 168 25.41 -10.93 3.00
N LYS A 169 26.42 -11.59 2.46
CA LYS A 169 27.45 -10.94 1.67
C LYS A 169 26.84 -10.66 0.32
N ILE A 170 26.62 -9.41 0.07
CA ILE A 170 26.07 -8.92 -1.17
C ILE A 170 27.13 -9.15 -2.24
N TRP A 171 26.68 -9.42 -3.43
CA TRP A 171 27.36 -9.72 -4.69
C TRP A 171 28.50 -8.74 -5.08
N ALA A 172 28.80 -7.77 -4.23
CA ALA A 172 29.70 -6.67 -4.47
C ALA A 172 31.11 -7.05 -4.90
N ASP A 173 31.62 -8.19 -4.43
CA ASP A 173 32.95 -8.64 -4.81
C ASP A 173 33.02 -9.20 -6.25
N TRP A 174 31.83 -9.43 -6.87
CA TRP A 174 31.68 -10.14 -8.15
C TRP A 174 31.03 -9.29 -9.24
N GLN A 175 30.40 -8.17 -8.90
CA GLN A 175 29.62 -7.35 -9.82
C GLN A 175 30.06 -5.90 -9.77
N THR A 176 30.83 -5.49 -10.77
CA THR A 176 31.17 -4.09 -10.99
C THR A 176 29.97 -3.36 -11.60
N ILE A 177 29.52 -2.28 -10.99
CA ILE A 177 28.53 -1.39 -11.61
C ILE A 177 29.20 -0.68 -12.77
N ASN A 178 28.63 -0.82 -13.94
CA ASN A 178 29.18 -0.20 -15.17
C ASN A 178 28.28 0.86 -15.79
N VAL A 179 27.00 0.90 -15.41
CA VAL A 179 26.05 1.96 -15.79
C VAL A 179 25.14 2.28 -14.61
N ILE A 180 24.91 3.59 -14.38
CA ILE A 180 23.90 4.13 -13.47
C ILE A 180 23.06 5.11 -14.28
N GLY A 181 21.77 4.78 -14.54
CA GLY A 181 20.82 5.69 -15.15
C GLY A 181 19.96 6.39 -14.11
N CYS A 182 19.77 7.70 -14.25
CA CYS A 182 18.92 8.48 -13.36
C CYS A 182 18.03 9.45 -14.13
N TYR A 183 16.84 9.71 -13.56
CA TYR A 183 15.98 10.82 -13.94
C TYR A 183 15.64 11.67 -12.72
N ASP A 184 15.82 12.98 -12.83
CA ASP A 184 15.47 13.97 -11.80
C ASP A 184 14.22 14.77 -12.22
N ASN A 185 13.15 14.65 -11.47
CA ASN A 185 11.86 15.28 -11.78
C ASN A 185 11.83 16.83 -11.61
N TYR A 186 12.84 17.42 -10.99
CA TYR A 186 12.91 18.89 -10.85
C TYR A 186 13.49 19.55 -12.09
N THR A 187 14.48 18.92 -12.67
CA THR A 187 15.17 19.40 -13.88
C THR A 187 14.63 18.75 -15.16
N ASN A 188 13.84 17.68 -15.04
CA ASN A 188 13.39 16.82 -16.13
C ASN A 188 14.56 16.29 -16.96
N LYS A 189 15.68 15.97 -16.32
CA LYS A 189 16.90 15.50 -16.99
C LYS A 189 17.14 14.03 -16.73
N TYR A 190 17.57 13.36 -17.79
CA TYR A 190 18.15 12.03 -17.74
C TYR A 190 19.68 12.16 -17.73
N THR A 191 20.32 11.48 -16.78
CA THR A 191 21.79 11.43 -16.64
C THR A 191 22.21 9.99 -16.52
N ILE A 192 23.19 9.57 -17.30
CA ILE A 192 23.77 8.23 -17.25
C ILE A 192 25.26 8.33 -16.93
N TRP A 193 25.69 7.66 -15.89
CA TRP A 193 27.10 7.43 -15.56
C TRP A 193 27.52 6.09 -16.15
N THR A 194 28.67 6.04 -16.80
CA THR A 194 29.22 4.79 -17.32
C THR A 194 30.75 4.76 -17.17
N GLN A 195 31.28 3.58 -16.85
CA GLN A 195 32.70 3.34 -16.99
C GLN A 195 33.00 2.72 -18.34
N HIS A 196 34.11 3.12 -18.98
CA HIS A 196 34.50 2.60 -20.26
C HIS A 196 35.66 1.61 -20.10
N PRO A 197 35.56 0.34 -20.56
CA PRO A 197 36.61 -0.66 -20.38
C PRO A 197 37.95 -0.29 -21.02
N LEU A 198 37.90 0.40 -22.18
CA LEU A 198 39.12 0.84 -22.89
C LEU A 198 39.95 1.87 -22.09
N ALA A 199 39.40 2.44 -21.04
CA ALA A 199 40.17 3.31 -20.15
C ALA A 199 41.16 2.54 -19.28
N HIS A 200 41.07 1.21 -19.16
CA HIS A 200 42.00 0.40 -18.40
C HIS A 200 43.35 0.13 -19.09
N GLU A 201 43.37 0.12 -20.44
CA GLU A 201 44.58 -0.25 -21.18
C GLU A 201 45.58 0.90 -21.40
N ASN A 202 45.16 2.17 -21.27
CA ASN A 202 45.96 3.33 -21.64
C ASN A 202 46.09 4.44 -20.60
N LEU A 203 45.64 4.26 -19.36
CA LEU A 203 45.66 5.32 -18.35
C LEU A 203 46.77 5.15 -17.31
N HIS A 204 47.96 5.64 -17.64
CA HIS A 204 49.03 5.93 -16.66
C HIS A 204 48.83 7.25 -15.89
N SER A 205 47.73 7.99 -16.11
CA SER A 205 47.43 9.21 -15.35
C SER A 205 45.97 9.29 -14.95
N PHE A 206 45.70 9.45 -13.65
CA PHE A 206 44.39 9.59 -13.02
C PHE A 206 43.63 10.89 -13.34
N SER A 207 44.04 11.66 -14.32
CA SER A 207 43.59 13.05 -14.54
C SER A 207 42.76 13.30 -15.80
N GLN A 208 42.41 12.30 -16.60
CA GLN A 208 41.55 12.54 -17.74
C GLN A 208 40.07 12.35 -17.38
N ILE A 209 39.39 13.46 -17.08
CA ILE A 209 37.93 13.55 -17.10
C ILE A 209 37.51 13.42 -18.55
N ILE A 210 36.82 12.35 -18.91
CA ILE A 210 36.18 12.21 -20.23
C ILE A 210 35.05 13.23 -20.29
N PRO A 211 34.92 14.05 -21.32
CA PRO A 211 33.96 15.15 -21.35
C PRO A 211 32.53 14.61 -21.28
N ILE A 212 31.68 15.32 -20.53
CA ILE A 212 30.24 15.11 -20.52
C ILE A 212 29.72 15.24 -21.95
N LYS A 213 28.99 14.22 -22.42
CA LYS A 213 28.42 14.17 -23.77
C LYS A 213 26.89 14.14 -23.66
N THR A 214 26.21 14.86 -24.49
CA THR A 214 24.76 14.73 -24.67
C THR A 214 24.47 13.79 -25.84
N MET A 215 23.64 12.77 -25.59
CA MET A 215 23.12 11.87 -26.62
C MET A 215 21.60 12.04 -26.73
N LYS A 216 21.03 11.67 -27.88
CA LYS A 216 19.57 11.67 -28.06
C LYS A 216 19.05 10.24 -28.11
N PHE A 217 18.14 9.91 -27.19
CA PHE A 217 17.40 8.66 -27.17
C PHE A 217 15.89 8.96 -27.25
N ASP A 218 15.18 8.37 -28.19
CA ASP A 218 13.75 8.64 -28.43
C ASP A 218 13.41 10.14 -28.54
N GLY A 219 14.35 10.95 -29.06
CA GLY A 219 14.21 12.42 -29.15
C GLY A 219 14.49 13.19 -27.85
N ILE A 220 14.80 12.51 -26.75
CA ILE A 220 15.10 13.07 -25.43
C ILE A 220 16.61 13.25 -25.29
N ASP A 221 17.04 14.42 -24.80
CA ASP A 221 18.43 14.69 -24.49
C ASP A 221 18.85 13.99 -23.20
N VAL A 222 19.89 13.16 -23.26
CA VAL A 222 20.44 12.39 -22.14
C VAL A 222 21.89 12.80 -21.92
N GLU A 223 22.20 13.22 -20.70
CA GLU A 223 23.56 13.57 -20.28
C GLU A 223 24.34 12.29 -19.99
N ILE A 224 25.43 12.04 -20.70
CA ILE A 224 26.31 10.89 -20.50
C ILE A 224 27.60 11.34 -19.84
N ARG A 225 27.92 10.74 -18.68
CA ARG A 225 29.16 10.97 -17.93
C ARG A 225 30.04 9.72 -17.99
N HIS A 226 31.18 9.82 -18.68
CA HIS A 226 32.11 8.72 -18.83
C HIS A 226 33.24 8.79 -17.82
N PHE A 227 33.63 7.65 -17.26
CA PHE A 227 34.69 7.54 -16.26
C PHE A 227 35.67 6.42 -16.62
N ALA A 228 36.92 6.60 -16.23
CA ALA A 228 37.96 5.62 -16.45
C ALA A 228 37.79 4.33 -15.61
N ASN A 229 37.14 4.41 -14.48
CA ASN A 229 36.86 3.27 -13.60
C ASN A 229 35.63 3.50 -12.73
N GLU A 230 35.17 2.42 -12.10
CA GLU A 230 34.00 2.43 -11.23
C GLU A 230 34.14 3.35 -10.03
N TYR A 231 35.34 3.44 -9.42
CA TYR A 231 35.56 4.30 -8.25
C TYR A 231 35.27 5.78 -8.57
N MET A 232 35.80 6.29 -9.69
CA MET A 232 35.57 7.68 -10.12
C MET A 232 34.09 7.91 -10.47
N MET A 233 33.49 6.97 -11.16
CA MET A 233 32.06 7.00 -11.52
C MET A 233 31.20 7.07 -10.25
N MET A 234 31.45 6.20 -9.28
CA MET A 234 30.69 6.15 -8.02
C MET A 234 30.91 7.40 -7.14
N GLN A 235 32.12 7.97 -7.15
CA GLN A 235 32.42 9.23 -6.46
C GLN A 235 31.62 10.40 -7.05
N ASP A 236 31.57 10.54 -8.37
CA ASP A 236 30.80 11.59 -9.04
C ASP A 236 29.30 11.40 -8.79
N PHE A 237 28.81 10.14 -8.89
CA PHE A 237 27.41 9.81 -8.63
C PHE A 237 26.97 10.22 -7.22
N VAL A 238 27.73 9.85 -6.16
CA VAL A 238 27.34 10.22 -4.78
C VAL A 238 27.49 11.71 -4.52
N THR A 239 28.41 12.40 -5.20
CA THR A 239 28.53 13.86 -5.14
C THR A 239 27.33 14.54 -5.78
N TRP A 240 26.97 14.12 -7.01
CA TRP A 240 25.76 14.59 -7.66
C TRP A 240 24.49 14.33 -6.83
N LEU A 241 24.39 13.13 -6.22
CA LEU A 241 23.24 12.78 -5.38
C LEU A 241 23.13 13.67 -4.13
N ASP A 242 24.26 14.08 -3.58
CA ASP A 242 24.32 15.01 -2.44
C ASP A 242 23.96 16.44 -2.87
N ASP A 243 24.47 16.88 -4.01
CA ASP A 243 24.21 18.24 -4.57
C ASP A 243 22.73 18.45 -4.90
N ILE A 244 22.09 17.46 -5.54
CA ILE A 244 20.66 17.58 -5.89
C ILE A 244 19.75 17.31 -4.71
N ASP A 245 20.23 16.60 -3.70
CA ASP A 245 19.58 16.23 -2.44
C ASP A 245 18.12 15.81 -2.61
N PRO A 246 17.83 14.65 -3.26
CA PRO A 246 16.47 14.22 -3.50
C PRO A 246 15.76 13.80 -2.20
N ASP A 247 14.45 13.99 -2.16
CA ASP A 247 13.59 13.51 -1.08
C ASP A 247 13.32 12.01 -1.18
N ILE A 248 13.16 11.53 -2.43
CA ILE A 248 12.72 10.17 -2.71
C ILE A 248 13.61 9.55 -3.77
N LEU A 249 14.08 8.34 -3.50
CA LEU A 249 14.78 7.47 -4.44
C LEU A 249 13.84 6.34 -4.88
N LEU A 250 13.71 6.12 -6.18
CA LEU A 250 12.83 5.12 -6.77
C LEU A 250 13.62 4.22 -7.74
N ALA A 251 13.36 2.92 -7.68
CA ALA A 251 13.78 1.96 -8.69
C ALA A 251 12.74 0.82 -8.79
N TRP A 252 12.75 0.10 -9.90
CA TRP A 252 11.81 -1.02 -10.09
C TRP A 252 12.11 -2.21 -9.20
N GLY A 253 13.34 -2.46 -8.91
CA GLY A 253 13.81 -3.54 -8.03
C GLY A 253 14.54 -3.06 -6.79
N MET A 254 14.30 -1.86 -6.32
CA MET A 254 15.07 -1.12 -5.34
C MET A 254 15.49 -1.97 -4.12
N GLY A 255 14.58 -2.79 -3.58
CA GLY A 255 14.82 -3.58 -2.37
C GLY A 255 15.60 -4.87 -2.60
N PHE A 256 15.64 -5.36 -3.82
CA PHE A 256 16.22 -6.66 -4.13
C PHE A 256 17.54 -6.58 -4.87
N TYR A 257 17.73 -5.55 -5.69
CA TYR A 257 18.88 -5.43 -6.55
C TYR A 257 19.57 -4.06 -6.42
N ASP A 258 18.90 -2.95 -6.74
CA ASP A 258 19.57 -1.65 -6.91
C ASP A 258 20.25 -1.17 -5.62
N LEU A 259 19.49 -0.97 -4.54
CA LEU A 259 20.06 -0.44 -3.31
C LEU A 259 21.04 -1.40 -2.64
N PRO A 260 20.80 -2.73 -2.55
CA PRO A 260 21.80 -3.66 -2.04
C PRO A 260 23.11 -3.64 -2.81
N THR A 261 23.03 -3.61 -4.14
CA THR A 261 24.22 -3.57 -5.01
C THR A 261 24.99 -2.27 -4.83
N LEU A 262 24.27 -1.13 -4.85
CA LEU A 262 24.86 0.19 -4.65
C LEU A 262 25.55 0.31 -3.27
N TYR A 263 24.88 -0.15 -2.18
CA TYR A 263 25.44 -0.21 -0.83
C TYR A 263 26.76 -0.96 -0.82
N ALA A 264 26.74 -2.18 -1.34
CA ALA A 264 27.88 -3.07 -1.28
C ALA A 264 29.07 -2.58 -2.13
N ARG A 265 28.80 -2.00 -3.30
CA ARG A 265 29.86 -1.43 -4.14
C ARG A 265 30.51 -0.22 -3.48
N LEU A 266 29.71 0.69 -2.89
CA LEU A 266 30.24 1.85 -2.16
C LEU A 266 31.13 1.44 -0.99
N GLU A 267 30.76 0.40 -0.23
CA GLU A 267 31.56 -0.13 0.86
C GLU A 267 32.86 -0.79 0.34
N SER A 268 32.77 -1.63 -0.70
CA SER A 268 33.96 -2.34 -1.22
C SER A 268 34.97 -1.42 -1.90
N LEU A 269 34.50 -0.31 -2.47
CA LEU A 269 35.38 0.73 -3.04
C LEU A 269 35.95 1.69 -1.99
N GLY A 270 35.59 1.54 -0.71
CA GLY A 270 36.03 2.44 0.35
C GLY A 270 35.44 3.86 0.29
N ILE A 271 34.39 4.06 -0.53
CA ILE A 271 33.70 5.34 -0.62
C ILE A 271 32.77 5.55 0.59
N GLY A 272 32.14 4.45 1.07
CA GLY A 272 31.22 4.41 2.18
C GLY A 272 29.77 4.65 1.78
N ALA A 273 28.90 3.69 2.07
CA ALA A 273 27.47 3.76 1.74
C ALA A 273 26.72 4.89 2.48
N ALA A 274 27.28 5.38 3.60
CA ALA A 274 26.75 6.55 4.31
C ALA A 274 26.60 7.79 3.40
N LYS A 275 27.36 7.87 2.29
CA LYS A 275 27.24 8.95 1.30
C LYS A 275 25.91 8.96 0.53
N LEU A 276 25.13 7.88 0.56
CA LEU A 276 23.75 7.87 0.05
C LEU A 276 22.79 8.67 0.95
N SER A 277 23.15 8.90 2.20
CA SER A 277 22.45 9.78 3.14
C SER A 277 22.92 11.23 2.94
N PRO A 278 22.05 12.24 3.09
CA PRO A 278 22.42 13.64 2.87
C PRO A 278 23.55 14.13 3.79
N SER A 279 24.50 14.90 3.24
CA SER A 279 25.61 15.49 4.02
C SER A 279 25.11 16.49 5.07
N ALA A 280 23.96 17.14 4.83
CA ALA A 280 23.32 18.04 5.78
C ALA A 280 22.97 17.42 7.13
N LEU A 281 22.91 16.08 7.22
CA LEU A 281 22.68 15.37 8.50
C LEU A 281 23.95 15.29 9.37
N GLY A 282 25.12 15.67 8.89
CA GLY A 282 26.37 15.65 9.64
C GLY A 282 26.65 14.31 10.32
N LYS A 283 26.80 14.30 11.66
CA LYS A 283 27.01 13.07 12.44
C LYS A 283 25.86 12.04 12.34
N ASN A 284 24.66 12.47 11.98
CA ASN A 284 23.49 11.62 11.83
C ASN A 284 23.37 10.98 10.43
N ARG A 285 24.35 11.23 9.54
CA ARG A 285 24.45 10.63 8.21
C ARG A 285 24.67 9.13 8.32
N HIS A 286 23.71 8.34 7.88
CA HIS A 286 23.78 6.88 8.04
C HIS A 286 22.92 6.13 7.03
N VAL A 287 23.38 4.94 6.66
CA VAL A 287 22.61 3.95 5.93
C VAL A 287 22.67 2.64 6.72
N ASP A 288 21.50 2.08 7.02
CA ASP A 288 21.46 0.81 7.75
C ASP A 288 22.06 -0.30 6.87
N GLU A 289 22.79 -1.24 7.50
CA GLU A 289 23.30 -2.43 6.80
C GLU A 289 22.14 -3.27 6.22
N PRO A 290 22.31 -3.89 5.04
CA PRO A 290 21.29 -4.72 4.41
C PRO A 290 20.73 -5.85 5.28
N SER A 291 21.54 -6.37 6.21
CA SER A 291 21.15 -7.36 7.21
C SER A 291 20.07 -6.84 8.19
N LYS A 292 20.01 -5.53 8.39
CA LYS A 292 19.07 -4.84 9.28
C LYS A 292 17.81 -4.38 8.55
N TRP A 293 17.74 -4.52 7.21
CA TRP A 293 16.58 -4.12 6.45
C TRP A 293 15.45 -5.12 6.66
N THR A 294 14.37 -4.66 7.24
CA THR A 294 13.16 -5.45 7.34
C THR A 294 12.50 -5.50 5.96
N LYS A 295 12.65 -6.64 5.28
CA LYS A 295 12.00 -6.89 3.99
C LYS A 295 10.66 -7.55 4.28
N ASP A 296 9.59 -6.92 3.90
CA ASP A 296 8.28 -7.53 3.85
C ASP A 296 7.74 -7.52 2.41
N ARG A 297 6.51 -8.02 2.25
CA ARG A 297 5.86 -8.14 0.94
C ARG A 297 5.72 -6.81 0.19
N TYR A 298 5.73 -5.68 0.88
CA TYR A 298 5.41 -4.37 0.31
C TYR A 298 6.58 -3.38 0.28
N GLY A 299 7.77 -3.77 0.73
CA GLY A 299 8.94 -2.90 0.79
C GLY A 299 9.62 -2.92 2.14
N TRP A 300 10.01 -1.74 2.65
CA TRP A 300 10.69 -1.63 3.94
C TRP A 300 9.78 -1.03 5.01
N THR A 301 9.63 -1.75 6.12
CA THR A 301 8.98 -1.22 7.33
C THR A 301 9.78 -0.08 7.98
N LYS A 302 11.07 -0.01 7.68
CA LYS A 302 12.00 1.02 8.15
C LYS A 302 12.83 1.50 6.97
N GLN A 303 12.91 2.82 6.78
CA GLN A 303 13.72 3.40 5.73
C GLN A 303 15.21 3.15 5.96
N PRO A 304 15.92 2.55 4.99
CA PRO A 304 17.32 2.19 5.16
C PRO A 304 18.25 3.40 5.11
N ILE A 305 17.90 4.45 4.38
CA ILE A 305 18.72 5.68 4.23
C ILE A 305 18.15 6.75 5.15
N LYS A 306 18.95 7.29 6.03
CA LYS A 306 18.55 8.43 6.86
C LYS A 306 18.40 9.69 6.01
N GLY A 307 17.31 10.44 6.24
CA GLY A 307 17.02 11.70 5.57
C GLY A 307 16.51 11.59 4.13
N ARG A 308 16.32 10.39 3.58
CA ARG A 308 15.69 10.13 2.28
C ARG A 308 14.69 8.98 2.39
N THR A 309 13.63 9.06 1.60
CA THR A 309 12.67 7.96 1.46
C THR A 309 13.08 7.10 0.28
N VAL A 310 13.09 5.78 0.47
CA VAL A 310 13.39 4.81 -0.58
C VAL A 310 12.13 4.04 -0.91
N ILE A 311 11.77 3.97 -2.19
CA ILE A 311 10.56 3.30 -2.67
C ILE A 311 10.92 2.27 -3.75
N SER A 312 10.46 1.03 -3.55
CA SER A 312 10.45 0.00 -4.59
C SER A 312 9.20 0.17 -5.44
N LEU A 313 9.38 0.72 -6.64
CA LEU A 313 8.25 1.17 -7.49
C LEU A 313 7.39 -0.01 -7.96
N ASP A 314 8.00 -1.18 -8.22
CA ASP A 314 7.32 -2.42 -8.55
C ASP A 314 6.29 -2.83 -7.49
N ARG A 315 6.66 -2.68 -6.20
CA ARG A 315 5.79 -3.02 -5.06
C ARG A 315 4.67 -2.01 -4.88
N LEU A 316 5.00 -0.73 -5.05
CA LEU A 316 3.99 0.31 -4.98
C LEU A 316 2.99 0.20 -6.14
N PHE A 317 3.49 -0.03 -7.35
CA PHE A 317 2.67 -0.29 -8.53
C PHE A 317 1.78 -1.53 -8.34
N GLU A 318 2.34 -2.66 -7.92
CA GLU A 318 1.58 -3.89 -7.65
C GLU A 318 0.40 -3.61 -6.70
N ARG A 319 0.63 -2.86 -5.65
CA ARG A 319 -0.39 -2.53 -4.65
C ARG A 319 -1.51 -1.66 -5.24
N VAL A 320 -1.15 -0.57 -5.91
CA VAL A 320 -2.12 0.38 -6.48
C VAL A 320 -2.89 -0.25 -7.64
N TYR A 321 -2.18 -0.99 -8.49
CA TYR A 321 -2.75 -1.60 -9.68
C TYR A 321 -3.66 -2.79 -9.36
N ARG A 322 -3.34 -3.63 -8.39
CA ARG A 322 -4.19 -4.74 -7.94
C ARG A 322 -5.46 -4.27 -7.26
N ASP A 323 -5.42 -3.12 -6.59
CA ASP A 323 -6.60 -2.51 -5.97
C ASP A 323 -7.57 -1.94 -7.02
N SER A 324 -7.09 -1.65 -8.24
CA SER A 324 -7.93 -1.32 -9.39
C SER A 324 -8.35 -2.61 -10.09
N LYS A 325 -9.60 -3.01 -9.94
CA LYS A 325 -10.21 -4.31 -10.35
C LYS A 325 -10.10 -4.69 -11.85
N SER A 326 -9.30 -3.98 -12.66
CA SER A 326 -9.31 -4.07 -14.13
C SER A 326 -8.09 -4.71 -14.77
N THR A 327 -7.23 -5.44 -14.04
CA THR A 327 -5.89 -5.70 -14.54
C THR A 327 -5.56 -7.16 -14.82
N ASN A 328 -5.35 -7.44 -16.10
CA ASN A 328 -4.87 -8.73 -16.63
C ASN A 328 -3.35 -8.72 -16.87
N LEU A 329 -2.55 -8.29 -15.87
CA LEU A 329 -1.10 -8.37 -15.99
C LEU A 329 -0.61 -9.78 -15.60
N PRO A 330 0.05 -10.50 -16.49
CA PRO A 330 0.59 -11.83 -16.21
C PRO A 330 1.80 -11.79 -15.26
N SER A 331 2.48 -10.66 -15.15
CA SER A 331 3.64 -10.46 -14.29
C SER A 331 3.89 -8.98 -14.02
N ASN A 332 4.55 -8.68 -12.87
CA ASN A 332 5.00 -7.32 -12.53
C ASN A 332 6.41 -7.01 -13.03
N LYS A 333 6.94 -7.75 -14.00
CA LYS A 333 8.20 -7.37 -14.65
C LYS A 333 8.02 -6.08 -15.43
N LEU A 334 8.99 -5.17 -15.35
CA LEU A 334 8.94 -3.84 -15.96
C LEU A 334 8.60 -3.91 -17.46
N ASP A 335 9.22 -4.84 -18.17
CA ASP A 335 8.95 -5.10 -19.58
C ASP A 335 7.48 -5.41 -19.88
N ILE A 336 6.90 -6.35 -19.13
CA ILE A 336 5.50 -6.76 -19.32
C ILE A 336 4.53 -5.63 -18.96
N VAL A 337 4.85 -4.89 -17.91
CA VAL A 337 4.08 -3.70 -17.50
C VAL A 337 4.16 -2.63 -18.58
N GLY A 338 5.35 -2.30 -19.05
CA GLY A 338 5.57 -1.33 -20.12
C GLY A 338 4.86 -1.68 -21.41
N GLN A 339 4.98 -2.94 -21.86
CA GLN A 339 4.32 -3.43 -23.07
C GLN A 339 2.79 -3.32 -22.96
N LYS A 340 2.20 -3.73 -21.83
CA LYS A 340 0.75 -3.66 -21.63
C LYS A 340 0.21 -2.23 -21.51
N LEU A 341 0.94 -1.34 -20.84
CA LEU A 341 0.44 0.00 -20.53
C LEU A 341 0.73 1.04 -21.62
N PHE A 342 1.81 0.85 -22.39
CA PHE A 342 2.31 1.85 -23.31
C PHE A 342 2.58 1.30 -24.72
N GLY A 343 2.33 -0.01 -24.96
CA GLY A 343 2.68 -0.68 -26.21
C GLY A 343 4.19 -0.78 -26.45
N ARG A 344 5.01 -0.50 -25.43
CA ARG A 344 6.47 -0.52 -25.49
C ARG A 344 7.06 -1.11 -24.21
N GLY A 345 7.90 -2.13 -24.36
CA GLY A 345 8.63 -2.75 -23.25
C GLY A 345 10.08 -2.28 -23.18
N LYS A 346 10.89 -3.08 -22.49
CA LYS A 346 12.34 -3.00 -22.53
C LYS A 346 12.83 -3.25 -23.97
N THR A 347 14.00 -2.74 -24.28
CA THR A 347 14.69 -3.16 -25.50
C THR A 347 15.17 -4.60 -25.37
N GLU A 348 15.47 -5.26 -26.48
CA GLU A 348 15.99 -6.62 -26.46
C GLU A 348 17.34 -6.65 -25.74
N PHE A 349 17.42 -7.52 -24.71
CA PHE A 349 18.63 -7.66 -23.94
C PHE A 349 19.63 -8.54 -24.69
N ARG A 350 20.83 -8.01 -24.96
CA ARG A 350 21.89 -8.75 -25.62
C ARG A 350 22.76 -9.47 -24.57
N PRO A 351 23.01 -10.80 -24.74
CA PRO A 351 23.88 -11.55 -23.84
C PRO A 351 25.27 -10.93 -23.63
N ASP A 352 25.81 -10.29 -24.70
CA ASP A 352 27.10 -9.62 -24.75
C ASP A 352 27.23 -8.48 -23.69
N PHE A 353 26.10 -7.92 -23.26
CA PHE A 353 26.09 -6.85 -22.25
C PHE A 353 26.66 -7.30 -20.90
N TYR A 354 26.56 -8.60 -20.55
CA TYR A 354 27.06 -9.13 -19.29
C TYR A 354 28.54 -9.56 -19.34
N ASP A 355 29.10 -9.83 -20.51
CA ASP A 355 30.40 -10.50 -20.66
C ASP A 355 31.60 -9.53 -20.78
N GLY A 356 31.37 -8.21 -20.57
CA GLY A 356 32.44 -7.20 -20.67
C GLY A 356 32.59 -6.62 -22.07
N ASP A 357 31.94 -7.19 -23.08
CA ASP A 357 31.97 -6.71 -24.48
C ASP A 357 30.94 -5.60 -24.76
N TYR A 358 30.26 -5.10 -23.71
CA TYR A 358 29.27 -4.01 -23.83
C TYR A 358 29.87 -2.75 -24.47
N HIS A 359 31.19 -2.55 -24.40
CA HIS A 359 31.88 -1.42 -25.01
C HIS A 359 31.80 -1.43 -26.55
N LEU A 360 31.62 -2.60 -27.18
CA LEU A 360 31.41 -2.73 -28.60
C LEU A 360 30.02 -2.25 -29.04
N PHE A 361 29.09 -2.20 -28.10
CA PHE A 361 27.68 -1.82 -28.28
C PHE A 361 27.22 -0.81 -27.24
N LEU A 362 28.12 0.10 -26.86
CA LEU A 362 27.90 1.03 -25.74
C LEU A 362 26.62 1.84 -25.91
N GLU A 363 26.33 2.34 -27.13
CA GLU A 363 25.13 3.14 -27.37
C GLU A 363 23.84 2.32 -27.13
N ASP A 364 23.77 1.09 -27.62
CA ASP A 364 22.64 0.18 -27.38
C ASP A 364 22.48 -0.13 -25.88
N TYR A 365 23.57 -0.29 -25.17
CA TYR A 365 23.58 -0.59 -23.73
C TYR A 365 23.11 0.61 -22.88
N LEU A 366 23.57 1.81 -23.23
CA LEU A 366 23.09 3.04 -22.59
C LEU A 366 21.61 3.30 -22.92
N TYR A 367 21.19 3.01 -24.15
CA TYR A 367 19.80 3.10 -24.54
C TYR A 367 18.93 2.09 -23.80
N TYR A 368 19.40 0.87 -23.56
CA TYR A 368 18.71 -0.13 -22.74
C TYR A 368 18.43 0.40 -21.32
N ASN A 369 19.45 0.91 -20.63
CA ASN A 369 19.31 1.49 -19.29
C ASN A 369 18.38 2.73 -19.29
N PHE A 370 18.53 3.62 -20.28
CA PHE A 370 17.64 4.77 -20.47
C PHE A 370 16.17 4.35 -20.57
N ARG A 371 15.89 3.29 -21.33
CA ARG A 371 14.52 2.77 -21.51
C ARG A 371 13.92 2.24 -20.21
N ASP A 372 14.71 1.62 -19.36
CA ASP A 372 14.26 1.15 -18.06
C ASP A 372 13.88 2.32 -17.15
N VAL A 373 14.70 3.36 -17.09
CA VAL A 373 14.38 4.59 -16.34
C VAL A 373 13.14 5.28 -16.94
N LEU A 374 13.04 5.41 -18.26
CA LEU A 374 11.90 6.04 -18.93
C LEU A 374 10.58 5.32 -18.61
N LEU A 375 10.56 3.98 -18.65
CA LEU A 375 9.37 3.21 -18.33
C LEU A 375 8.92 3.44 -16.88
N MET A 376 9.84 3.57 -15.93
CA MET A 376 9.52 3.88 -14.54
C MET A 376 8.89 5.27 -14.40
N VAL A 377 9.41 6.26 -15.11
CA VAL A 377 8.86 7.63 -15.15
C VAL A 377 7.45 7.63 -15.74
N ASP A 378 7.26 6.96 -16.89
CA ASP A 378 5.95 6.85 -17.55
C ASP A 378 4.89 6.19 -16.62
N ILE A 379 5.28 5.14 -15.88
CA ILE A 379 4.40 4.48 -14.92
C ILE A 379 4.01 5.42 -13.79
N GLU A 380 4.99 6.14 -13.22
CA GLU A 380 4.72 7.12 -12.15
C GLU A 380 3.83 8.26 -12.67
N ASP A 381 4.08 8.78 -13.86
CA ASP A 381 3.29 9.86 -14.46
C ASP A 381 1.86 9.42 -14.78
N LYS A 382 1.67 8.16 -15.20
CA LYS A 382 0.34 7.61 -15.49
C LYS A 382 -0.48 7.34 -14.23
N TYR A 383 0.14 6.78 -13.18
CA TYR A 383 -0.56 6.31 -11.98
C TYR A 383 -0.39 7.19 -10.76
N ASN A 384 0.49 8.19 -10.80
CA ASN A 384 0.72 9.15 -9.73
C ASN A 384 0.97 8.49 -8.35
N LEU A 385 1.74 7.41 -8.36
CA LEU A 385 1.89 6.47 -7.24
C LEU A 385 2.43 7.14 -5.98
N VAL A 386 3.47 7.97 -6.13
CA VAL A 386 4.12 8.66 -5.01
C VAL A 386 3.21 9.73 -4.42
N ASN A 387 2.51 10.51 -5.28
CA ASN A 387 1.59 11.53 -4.79
C ASN A 387 0.41 10.91 -4.03
N GLY A 388 -0.06 9.71 -4.42
CA GLY A 388 -1.04 8.95 -3.66
C GLY A 388 -0.55 8.60 -2.24
N GLN A 389 0.74 8.27 -2.06
CA GLN A 389 1.32 8.06 -0.73
C GLN A 389 1.47 9.37 0.05
N MET A 390 1.82 10.46 -0.61
CA MET A 390 1.88 11.78 0.02
C MET A 390 0.50 12.28 0.46
N ALA A 391 -0.53 12.08 -0.33
CA ALA A 391 -1.91 12.38 0.06
C ALA A 391 -2.32 11.58 1.31
N LEU A 392 -1.94 10.30 1.40
CA LEU A 392 -2.17 9.48 2.59
C LEU A 392 -1.34 9.95 3.79
N GLN A 393 -0.10 10.39 3.59
CA GLN A 393 0.72 11.03 4.60
C GLN A 393 0.04 12.29 5.16
N GLN A 394 -0.48 13.16 4.30
CA GLN A 394 -1.18 14.37 4.70
C GLN A 394 -2.47 14.06 5.47
N LEU A 395 -3.26 13.09 5.01
CA LEU A 395 -4.50 12.69 5.64
C LEU A 395 -4.28 12.09 7.04
N ALA A 396 -3.37 11.12 7.14
CA ALA A 396 -3.08 10.44 8.41
C ALA A 396 -2.08 11.22 9.30
N LYS A 397 -1.41 12.22 8.74
CA LYS A 397 -0.35 13.02 9.39
C LYS A 397 0.75 12.15 10.01
N CYS A 398 1.17 11.15 9.26
CA CYS A 398 2.19 10.17 9.62
C CYS A 398 3.45 10.33 8.78
N GLN A 399 4.47 9.51 9.03
CA GLN A 399 5.60 9.41 8.12
C GLN A 399 5.20 8.80 6.79
N ILE A 400 5.89 9.17 5.70
CA ILE A 400 5.66 8.55 4.39
C ILE A 400 5.93 7.03 4.42
N SER A 401 6.90 6.57 5.20
CA SER A 401 7.16 5.13 5.40
C SER A 401 6.00 4.40 6.08
N SER A 402 5.23 5.08 6.92
CA SER A 402 4.04 4.51 7.57
C SER A 402 2.87 4.33 6.61
N THR A 403 2.85 5.05 5.48
CA THR A 403 1.75 4.95 4.49
C THR A 403 1.74 3.63 3.72
N PHE A 404 2.85 2.90 3.71
CA PHE A 404 2.92 1.59 3.06
C PHE A 404 2.16 0.47 3.79
N TYR A 405 1.75 0.72 5.05
CA TYR A 405 1.10 -0.30 5.89
C TYR A 405 -0.19 0.26 6.49
N GLY A 406 -1.31 -0.39 6.18
CA GLY A 406 -2.63 -0.01 6.69
C GLY A 406 -2.66 0.15 8.20
N SER A 407 -2.07 -0.79 8.94
CA SER A 407 -2.00 -0.74 10.40
C SER A 407 -1.16 0.44 10.94
N SER A 408 -0.15 0.89 10.21
CA SER A 408 0.72 1.98 10.67
C SER A 408 0.05 3.34 10.53
N TYR A 409 -0.45 3.69 9.35
CA TYR A 409 -1.11 4.99 9.17
C TYR A 409 -2.45 5.09 9.89
N ALA A 410 -3.24 4.01 9.94
CA ALA A 410 -4.49 4.01 10.68
C ALA A 410 -4.25 4.15 12.19
N ARG A 411 -3.19 3.54 12.75
CA ARG A 411 -2.80 3.75 14.14
C ARG A 411 -2.57 5.23 14.44
N VAL A 412 -1.74 5.90 13.63
CA VAL A 412 -1.45 7.34 13.80
C VAL A 412 -2.74 8.16 13.70
N TYR A 413 -3.59 7.86 12.71
CA TYR A 413 -4.87 8.52 12.52
C TYR A 413 -5.78 8.39 13.76
N PHE A 414 -5.98 7.17 14.27
CA PHE A 414 -6.83 6.95 15.46
C PHE A 414 -6.24 7.56 16.74
N MET A 415 -4.93 7.47 16.93
CA MET A 415 -4.28 8.07 18.09
C MET A 415 -4.50 9.59 18.12
N ARG A 416 -4.42 10.26 16.96
CA ARG A 416 -4.73 11.69 16.89
C ARG A 416 -6.19 11.98 17.20
N LYS A 417 -7.12 11.18 16.70
CA LYS A 417 -8.55 11.35 16.99
C LYS A 417 -8.86 11.16 18.46
N ALA A 418 -8.26 10.17 19.11
CA ALA A 418 -8.42 9.91 20.52
C ALA A 418 -7.84 11.05 21.39
N ASN A 419 -6.64 11.55 21.05
CA ASN A 419 -5.92 12.53 21.88
C ASN A 419 -6.38 13.97 21.65
N PHE A 420 -6.72 14.38 20.42
CA PHE A 420 -7.01 15.78 20.09
C PHE A 420 -8.43 16.24 20.37
N LYS A 421 -9.40 15.35 20.61
CA LYS A 421 -10.79 15.76 20.91
C LYS A 421 -11.07 15.99 22.40
N GLN A 422 -10.07 16.25 23.24
CA GLN A 422 -10.20 16.49 24.70
C GLN A 422 -10.99 15.39 25.45
N ARG A 423 -11.30 14.30 24.78
CA ARG A 423 -11.79 13.09 25.44
C ARG A 423 -10.55 12.40 25.96
N SER A 424 -10.45 12.20 27.25
CA SER A 424 -9.43 11.44 27.95
C SER A 424 -8.76 10.44 27.00
N GLY A 425 -7.50 10.71 26.63
CA GLY A 425 -6.83 9.99 25.56
C GLY A 425 -6.94 8.49 25.72
N TYR A 426 -7.65 7.85 24.81
CA TYR A 426 -7.69 6.40 24.73
C TYR A 426 -6.36 5.92 24.17
N TYR A 427 -5.63 5.16 24.98
CA TYR A 427 -4.36 4.58 24.61
C TYR A 427 -4.56 3.08 24.37
N ALA A 428 -4.29 2.65 23.15
CA ALA A 428 -4.41 1.24 22.83
C ALA A 428 -3.39 0.39 23.57
N SER A 429 -3.85 -0.66 24.18
CA SER A 429 -2.98 -1.63 24.85
C SER A 429 -2.32 -2.54 23.82
N LYS A 430 -1.02 -2.78 23.95
CA LYS A 430 -0.40 -3.91 23.29
C LYS A 430 -0.84 -5.18 24.01
N THR A 431 -1.96 -5.72 23.61
CA THR A 431 -2.51 -6.92 24.23
C THR A 431 -1.62 -8.13 23.94
N ASP A 432 -1.25 -8.86 25.00
CA ASP A 432 -0.96 -10.28 24.92
C ASP A 432 -2.30 -10.98 24.58
N LYS A 433 -2.66 -10.98 23.31
CA LYS A 433 -3.88 -11.61 22.83
C LYS A 433 -3.68 -13.10 22.91
N GLY A 434 -4.32 -13.70 23.92
CA GLY A 434 -4.44 -15.14 24.02
C GLY A 434 -4.97 -15.74 22.72
N THR A 435 -4.62 -16.99 22.54
CA THR A 435 -4.99 -17.84 21.38
C THR A 435 -6.45 -18.28 21.45
N ASP A 436 -7.42 -17.37 21.63
CA ASP A 436 -8.80 -17.73 21.41
C ASP A 436 -9.04 -17.82 19.89
N ASP A 437 -8.83 -19.04 19.37
CA ASP A 437 -9.08 -19.45 17.99
C ASP A 437 -10.59 -19.59 17.67
N MET A 438 -11.44 -18.74 18.20
CA MET A 438 -12.80 -18.66 17.67
C MET A 438 -12.72 -18.03 16.27
N ALA A 439 -12.91 -18.87 15.27
CA ALA A 439 -12.89 -18.48 13.88
C ALA A 439 -13.85 -17.31 13.63
N LEU A 440 -13.32 -16.19 13.12
CA LEU A 440 -14.14 -15.06 12.69
C LEU A 440 -15.00 -15.54 11.51
N GLN A 441 -16.32 -15.57 11.68
CA GLN A 441 -17.21 -15.83 10.56
C GLN A 441 -17.17 -14.64 9.60
N GLY A 442 -16.62 -14.85 8.41
CA GLY A 442 -16.46 -13.82 7.38
C GLY A 442 -17.79 -13.43 6.71
N ALA A 443 -17.67 -12.84 5.52
CA ALA A 443 -18.79 -12.50 4.67
C ALA A 443 -19.57 -13.73 4.16
N ILE A 444 -20.79 -13.49 3.71
CA ILE A 444 -21.54 -14.50 2.97
C ILE A 444 -21.05 -14.49 1.51
N VAL A 445 -20.83 -15.68 1.00
CA VAL A 445 -20.76 -15.94 -0.44
C VAL A 445 -21.72 -17.06 -0.71
N LEU A 446 -22.74 -16.78 -1.50
CA LEU A 446 -23.78 -17.74 -1.82
C LEU A 446 -23.24 -18.84 -2.72
N ASP A 447 -23.84 -20.02 -2.64
CA ASP A 447 -23.59 -21.08 -3.60
C ASP A 447 -24.66 -21.00 -4.69
N PRO A 448 -24.28 -20.89 -5.99
CA PRO A 448 -25.26 -20.89 -7.07
C PRO A 448 -26.08 -22.19 -7.17
N GLU A 449 -25.52 -23.32 -6.73
CA GLU A 449 -26.23 -24.61 -6.70
C GLU A 449 -27.40 -24.57 -5.72
N ASP A 450 -27.20 -23.94 -4.54
CA ASP A 450 -28.29 -23.75 -3.54
C ASP A 450 -29.42 -22.84 -4.03
N LEU A 451 -29.14 -21.99 -5.03
CA LEU A 451 -30.10 -21.06 -5.62
C LEU A 451 -30.70 -21.54 -6.96
N ASP A 452 -30.33 -22.73 -7.42
CA ASP A 452 -30.66 -23.25 -8.76
C ASP A 452 -30.34 -22.22 -9.87
N SER A 453 -29.19 -21.56 -9.76
CA SER A 453 -28.80 -20.42 -10.62
C SER A 453 -27.50 -20.66 -11.38
N VAL A 454 -27.05 -21.91 -11.47
CA VAL A 454 -25.91 -22.28 -12.31
C VAL A 454 -26.27 -22.15 -13.78
N GLY A 455 -25.45 -21.43 -14.56
CA GLY A 455 -25.66 -21.34 -16.00
C GLY A 455 -25.42 -19.96 -16.60
N LEU A 456 -26.07 -19.74 -17.75
CA LEU A 456 -26.04 -18.48 -18.49
C LEU A 456 -27.30 -17.66 -18.21
N HIS A 457 -27.10 -16.39 -17.84
CA HIS A 457 -28.18 -15.47 -17.53
C HIS A 457 -28.12 -14.24 -18.43
N LYS A 458 -29.30 -13.66 -18.71
CA LYS A 458 -29.48 -12.37 -19.40
C LYS A 458 -29.80 -11.27 -18.41
N ASN A 459 -29.44 -10.04 -18.71
CA ASN A 459 -29.82 -8.83 -18.00
C ASN A 459 -29.61 -8.92 -16.47
N VAL A 460 -28.36 -9.08 -16.06
CA VAL A 460 -27.98 -9.18 -14.65
C VAL A 460 -27.41 -7.86 -14.15
N ALA A 461 -28.08 -7.25 -13.16
CA ALA A 461 -27.58 -6.07 -12.45
C ALA A 461 -26.81 -6.49 -11.20
N ILE A 462 -25.72 -5.80 -10.90
CA ILE A 462 -25.01 -5.91 -9.61
C ILE A 462 -25.44 -4.73 -8.75
N LEU A 463 -26.06 -5.04 -7.62
CA LEU A 463 -26.38 -4.08 -6.56
C LEU A 463 -25.39 -4.25 -5.42
N ASP A 464 -24.64 -3.20 -5.11
CA ASP A 464 -23.51 -3.21 -4.17
C ASP A 464 -23.70 -2.20 -3.05
N PHE A 465 -23.30 -2.57 -1.83
CA PHE A 465 -23.24 -1.61 -0.74
C PHE A 465 -22.08 -0.64 -0.91
N ALA A 466 -22.32 0.65 -0.78
CA ALA A 466 -21.31 1.70 -0.83
C ALA A 466 -20.31 1.62 0.33
N GLY A 467 -19.65 0.46 0.48
CA GLY A 467 -18.72 0.14 1.55
C GLY A 467 -19.38 -0.46 2.77
N LEU A 468 -19.86 -1.69 2.66
CA LEU A 468 -20.66 -2.41 3.66
C LEU A 468 -20.06 -2.37 5.07
N TYR A 469 -18.80 -2.76 5.27
CA TYR A 469 -18.23 -2.86 6.61
C TYR A 469 -18.06 -1.52 7.34
N PRO A 470 -17.54 -0.45 6.71
CA PRO A 470 -17.57 0.88 7.32
C PRO A 470 -18.99 1.35 7.65
N SER A 471 -19.98 1.09 6.78
CA SER A 471 -21.36 1.44 7.03
C SER A 471 -21.96 0.65 8.21
N CYS A 472 -21.57 -0.62 8.37
CA CYS A 472 -21.95 -1.43 9.54
C CYS A 472 -21.31 -0.90 10.83
N MET A 473 -20.06 -0.37 10.78
CA MET A 473 -19.44 0.28 11.96
C MET A 473 -20.27 1.47 12.43
N VAL A 474 -20.76 2.29 11.50
CA VAL A 474 -21.61 3.45 11.81
C VAL A 474 -22.96 3.00 12.32
N ALA A 475 -23.62 2.05 11.66
CA ALA A 475 -24.94 1.56 12.03
C ALA A 475 -24.96 0.90 13.40
N ALA A 476 -23.93 0.18 13.78
CA ALA A 476 -23.79 -0.49 15.07
C ALA A 476 -23.09 0.36 16.15
N ASN A 477 -22.65 1.57 15.81
CA ASN A 477 -21.83 2.43 16.66
C ASN A 477 -20.65 1.68 17.30
N CYS A 478 -20.00 0.81 16.52
CA CYS A 478 -18.91 -0.05 16.99
C CYS A 478 -17.64 0.75 17.26
N SER A 479 -17.32 0.95 18.55
CA SER A 479 -16.07 1.57 18.98
C SER A 479 -15.67 1.03 20.38
N PHE A 480 -14.42 1.22 20.76
CA PHE A 480 -13.91 0.70 22.04
C PHE A 480 -14.68 1.28 23.23
N GLU A 481 -14.91 2.59 23.18
CA GLU A 481 -15.53 3.36 24.25
C GLU A 481 -17.06 3.27 24.25
N THR A 482 -17.67 2.76 23.18
CA THR A 482 -19.11 2.51 23.12
C THR A 482 -19.48 1.09 23.50
N LYS A 483 -18.49 0.21 23.67
CA LYS A 483 -18.72 -1.17 24.11
C LYS A 483 -19.26 -1.20 25.55
N VAL A 484 -20.37 -1.87 25.75
CA VAL A 484 -21.07 -1.91 27.02
C VAL A 484 -20.49 -3.00 27.92
N ALA A 485 -20.13 -2.65 29.14
CA ALA A 485 -19.71 -3.62 30.15
C ALA A 485 -20.89 -4.47 30.62
N LYS A 486 -20.62 -5.71 31.01
CA LYS A 486 -21.64 -6.62 31.53
C LYS A 486 -22.20 -6.05 32.82
N GLY A 487 -23.51 -5.87 32.89
CA GLY A 487 -24.24 -5.29 34.03
C GLY A 487 -24.62 -3.81 33.86
N ASP A 488 -24.10 -3.16 32.78
CA ASP A 488 -24.39 -1.75 32.48
C ASP A 488 -25.32 -1.59 31.24
N GLU A 489 -26.00 -2.68 30.83
CA GLU A 489 -26.84 -2.72 29.64
C GLU A 489 -28.04 -1.77 29.78
N GLN A 490 -28.42 -1.14 28.65
CA GLN A 490 -29.60 -0.29 28.51
C GLN A 490 -30.49 -0.86 27.37
N ASP A 491 -31.79 -0.54 27.43
CA ASP A 491 -32.78 -1.08 26.49
C ASP A 491 -32.53 -0.64 25.03
N ASP A 492 -31.93 0.53 24.82
CA ASP A 492 -31.63 1.09 23.50
C ASP A 492 -30.24 0.72 22.98
N ASP A 493 -29.46 -0.06 23.73
CA ASP A 493 -28.15 -0.54 23.30
C ASP A 493 -28.27 -1.38 22.02
N ILE A 494 -27.32 -1.21 21.12
CA ILE A 494 -27.24 -1.96 19.87
C ILE A 494 -26.64 -3.35 20.17
N ILE A 495 -27.39 -4.39 19.79
CA ILE A 495 -26.99 -5.78 20.03
C ILE A 495 -26.02 -6.22 18.92
N GLY A 496 -24.76 -6.44 19.31
CA GLY A 496 -23.73 -6.97 18.45
C GLY A 496 -23.67 -8.51 18.40
N ASP A 497 -22.48 -9.05 18.15
CA ASP A 497 -22.21 -10.48 18.17
C ASP A 497 -21.48 -10.86 19.48
N GLY A 498 -22.26 -11.25 20.50
CA GLY A 498 -21.76 -11.55 21.85
C GLY A 498 -21.42 -10.32 22.70
N CYS A 499 -21.74 -9.12 22.24
CA CYS A 499 -21.51 -7.86 22.94
C CYS A 499 -22.60 -6.84 22.60
N ARG A 500 -22.58 -5.69 23.29
CA ARG A 500 -23.49 -4.56 23.03
C ARG A 500 -22.69 -3.28 22.88
N PHE A 501 -23.25 -2.31 22.18
CA PHE A 501 -22.68 -0.98 21.99
C PHE A 501 -23.70 0.10 22.37
N ARG A 502 -23.26 1.14 23.06
CA ARG A 502 -24.08 2.32 23.30
C ARG A 502 -24.53 2.95 21.98
N ARG A 503 -25.80 3.33 21.90
CA ARG A 503 -26.30 4.02 20.72
C ARG A 503 -25.76 5.45 20.61
N SER A 504 -25.53 6.10 21.74
CA SER A 504 -25.05 7.48 21.87
C SER A 504 -24.12 7.61 23.09
N PRO A 505 -23.09 8.47 23.03
CA PRO A 505 -22.62 9.26 21.89
C PRO A 505 -22.01 8.42 20.77
N ILE A 506 -21.79 9.03 19.60
CA ILE A 506 -21.09 8.37 18.51
C ILE A 506 -19.64 8.07 18.88
N GLY A 507 -19.19 6.84 18.63
CA GLY A 507 -17.83 6.42 18.94
C GLY A 507 -16.78 6.95 17.96
N ILE A 508 -15.48 6.87 18.37
CA ILE A 508 -14.34 7.35 17.59
C ILE A 508 -14.27 6.68 16.22
N LEU A 509 -14.46 5.34 16.16
CA LEU A 509 -14.39 4.61 14.90
C LEU A 509 -15.53 5.00 13.94
N PRO A 510 -16.82 4.98 14.31
CA PRO A 510 -17.92 5.46 13.49
C PRO A 510 -17.77 6.93 13.08
N ALA A 511 -17.39 7.81 14.03
CA ALA A 511 -17.17 9.23 13.73
C ALA A 511 -16.05 9.43 12.69
N SER A 512 -14.98 8.63 12.77
CA SER A 512 -13.89 8.65 11.79
C SER A 512 -14.34 8.19 10.40
N VAL A 513 -15.23 7.20 10.33
CA VAL A 513 -15.81 6.74 9.05
C VAL A 513 -16.63 7.86 8.41
N LEU A 514 -17.54 8.50 9.17
CA LEU A 514 -18.39 9.57 8.66
C LEU A 514 -17.56 10.78 8.18
N GLU A 515 -16.56 11.19 8.95
CA GLU A 515 -15.66 12.28 8.56
C GLU A 515 -14.89 11.97 7.26
N LEU A 516 -14.47 10.71 7.09
CA LEU A 516 -13.81 10.28 5.86
C LEU A 516 -14.80 10.20 4.68
N ASP A 517 -16.06 9.87 4.92
CA ASP A 517 -17.09 9.89 3.87
C ASP A 517 -17.38 11.33 3.41
N GLU A 518 -17.55 12.27 4.33
CA GLU A 518 -17.73 13.70 4.01
C GLU A 518 -16.53 14.24 3.22
N LEU A 519 -15.30 13.94 3.67
CA LEU A 519 -14.08 14.35 2.98
C LEU A 519 -13.97 13.74 1.56
N ARG A 520 -14.38 12.48 1.42
CA ARG A 520 -14.37 11.80 0.12
C ARG A 520 -15.36 12.44 -0.85
N ASP A 521 -16.53 12.79 -0.38
CA ASP A 521 -17.56 13.41 -1.20
C ASP A 521 -17.15 14.85 -1.60
N GLU A 522 -16.49 15.59 -0.72
CA GLU A 522 -15.85 16.87 -1.06
C GLU A 522 -14.81 16.69 -2.19
N TYR A 523 -13.93 15.68 -2.09
CA TYR A 523 -12.90 15.45 -3.10
C TYR A 523 -13.49 14.97 -4.43
N LYS A 524 -14.58 14.17 -4.42
CA LYS A 524 -15.30 13.81 -5.63
C LYS A 524 -15.91 15.04 -6.31
N ALA A 525 -16.55 15.92 -5.54
CA ALA A 525 -17.12 17.16 -6.09
C ALA A 525 -16.04 18.02 -6.76
N LYS A 526 -14.89 18.20 -6.12
CA LYS A 526 -13.73 18.93 -6.70
C LYS A 526 -13.19 18.25 -7.95
N ARG A 527 -13.10 16.91 -7.95
CA ARG A 527 -12.71 16.12 -9.12
C ARG A 527 -13.67 16.33 -10.30
N ASP A 528 -14.97 16.29 -10.03
CA ASP A 528 -15.99 16.41 -11.06
C ASP A 528 -16.01 17.84 -11.65
N VAL A 529 -15.79 18.85 -10.83
CA VAL A 529 -15.56 20.23 -11.31
C VAL A 529 -14.33 20.29 -12.21
N ALA A 530 -13.18 19.74 -11.78
CA ALA A 530 -11.95 19.71 -12.58
C ALA A 530 -12.13 18.93 -13.89
N ALA A 531 -12.95 17.88 -13.89
CA ALA A 531 -13.28 17.12 -15.12
C ALA A 531 -14.00 18.00 -16.16
N LEU A 532 -14.87 18.90 -15.70
CA LEU A 532 -15.64 19.83 -16.55
C LEU A 532 -14.82 21.04 -17.01
N THR A 533 -13.97 21.60 -16.14
CA THR A 533 -13.20 22.82 -16.44
C THR A 533 -11.90 22.53 -17.19
N ASP A 534 -11.16 21.52 -16.75
CA ASP A 534 -9.77 21.28 -17.19
C ASP A 534 -9.61 19.95 -17.94
N GLY A 535 -10.65 19.14 -17.95
CA GLY A 535 -10.67 17.81 -18.57
C GLY A 535 -10.14 16.68 -17.68
N LYS A 536 -10.58 15.44 -17.96
CA LYS A 536 -10.23 14.22 -17.17
C LYS A 536 -8.75 13.83 -17.21
N THR A 537 -7.95 14.43 -18.08
CA THR A 537 -6.49 14.20 -18.17
C THR A 537 -5.67 15.26 -17.46
N SER A 538 -6.30 16.30 -16.93
CA SER A 538 -5.65 17.42 -16.26
C SER A 538 -4.99 17.02 -14.92
N ASN A 539 -3.99 17.75 -14.50
CA ASN A 539 -3.34 17.56 -13.20
C ASN A 539 -4.31 17.81 -12.03
N GLU A 540 -5.24 18.77 -12.17
CA GLU A 540 -6.20 19.08 -11.13
C GLU A 540 -7.23 17.95 -10.97
N PHE A 541 -7.72 17.36 -12.07
CA PHE A 541 -8.55 16.14 -12.00
C PHE A 541 -7.83 15.00 -11.31
N ARG A 542 -6.58 14.69 -11.72
CA ARG A 542 -5.78 13.62 -11.13
C ARG A 542 -5.55 13.82 -9.64
N LYS A 543 -5.25 15.04 -9.21
CA LYS A 543 -5.07 15.39 -7.80
C LYS A 543 -6.28 15.01 -6.95
N TRP A 544 -7.47 15.40 -7.35
CA TRP A 544 -8.70 15.11 -6.58
C TRP A 544 -9.14 13.66 -6.70
N ASP A 545 -8.91 13.02 -7.83
CA ASP A 545 -9.18 11.59 -8.01
C ASP A 545 -8.28 10.73 -7.11
N ASP A 546 -7.00 11.04 -7.01
CA ASP A 546 -6.06 10.38 -6.09
C ASP A 546 -6.40 10.64 -4.63
N ALA A 547 -6.81 11.85 -4.30
CA ALA A 547 -7.22 12.21 -2.94
C ALA A 547 -8.46 11.39 -2.50
N GLN A 548 -9.52 11.32 -3.32
CA GLN A 548 -10.72 10.55 -2.97
C GLN A 548 -10.43 9.03 -2.91
N LYS A 549 -9.58 8.50 -3.79
CA LYS A 549 -9.12 7.10 -3.74
C LYS A 549 -8.32 6.80 -2.47
N THR A 550 -7.52 7.76 -2.02
CA THR A 550 -6.74 7.65 -0.78
C THR A 550 -7.65 7.57 0.45
N VAL A 551 -8.66 8.42 0.52
CA VAL A 551 -9.69 8.37 1.59
C VAL A 551 -10.42 7.04 1.57
N LYS A 552 -10.83 6.54 0.38
CA LYS A 552 -11.47 5.22 0.23
C LYS A 552 -10.59 4.10 0.79
N ARG A 553 -9.27 4.13 0.54
CA ARG A 553 -8.33 3.11 1.05
C ARG A 553 -8.21 3.16 2.57
N LEU A 554 -8.06 4.36 3.16
CA LEU A 554 -7.97 4.50 4.62
C LEU A 554 -9.24 3.96 5.29
N ARG A 555 -10.41 4.36 4.80
CA ARG A 555 -11.71 3.91 5.30
C ARG A 555 -11.86 2.38 5.24
N ALA A 556 -11.49 1.76 4.11
CA ALA A 556 -11.58 0.31 3.91
C ALA A 556 -10.63 -0.48 4.84
N THR A 557 -9.54 0.13 5.27
CA THR A 557 -8.55 -0.51 6.15
C THR A 557 -9.09 -0.77 7.56
N PHE A 558 -10.03 0.01 8.04
CA PHE A 558 -10.47 -0.01 9.45
C PHE A 558 -11.01 -1.37 9.89
N TYR A 559 -11.87 -2.01 9.09
CA TYR A 559 -12.39 -3.33 9.42
C TYR A 559 -11.28 -4.39 9.56
N GLY A 560 -10.38 -4.47 8.58
CA GLY A 560 -9.29 -5.45 8.60
C GLY A 560 -8.37 -5.29 9.82
N LEU A 561 -8.23 -4.07 10.32
CA LEU A 561 -7.44 -3.79 11.52
C LEU A 561 -8.15 -4.26 12.80
N MET A 562 -9.46 -4.15 12.88
CA MET A 562 -10.21 -4.64 14.05
C MET A 562 -10.08 -6.16 14.20
N ALA A 563 -10.03 -6.88 13.07
CA ALA A 563 -9.85 -8.34 13.03
C ALA A 563 -8.38 -8.78 13.22
N PHE A 564 -7.42 -7.86 13.12
CA PHE A 564 -5.99 -8.20 13.13
C PHE A 564 -5.44 -8.29 14.56
N LYS A 565 -5.12 -9.51 15.01
CA LYS A 565 -4.59 -9.79 16.37
C LYS A 565 -3.31 -9.01 16.73
N GLY A 566 -2.49 -8.64 15.75
CA GLY A 566 -1.26 -7.86 15.93
C GLY A 566 -1.45 -6.36 16.03
N TYR A 567 -2.68 -5.86 15.90
CA TYR A 567 -2.99 -4.44 15.96
C TYR A 567 -3.39 -4.01 17.36
N SER A 568 -2.77 -2.95 17.87
CA SER A 568 -2.99 -2.50 19.26
C SER A 568 -4.44 -2.10 19.53
N TRP A 569 -5.13 -1.58 18.51
CA TRP A 569 -6.54 -1.17 18.56
C TRP A 569 -7.50 -2.26 18.04
N GLY A 570 -7.01 -3.47 17.74
CA GLY A 570 -7.87 -4.54 17.27
C GLY A 570 -8.79 -5.07 18.38
N ASP A 571 -10.07 -5.26 18.05
CA ASP A 571 -11.09 -5.84 18.92
C ASP A 571 -11.95 -6.83 18.14
N ILE A 572 -11.88 -8.10 18.54
CA ILE A 572 -12.54 -9.19 17.82
C ILE A 572 -14.08 -9.10 17.92
N ASP A 573 -14.64 -8.56 19.01
CA ASP A 573 -16.08 -8.42 19.16
C ASP A 573 -16.61 -7.33 18.23
N ILE A 574 -15.85 -6.24 18.06
CA ILE A 574 -16.12 -5.23 17.02
C ILE A 574 -16.10 -5.88 15.64
N ALA A 575 -15.05 -6.64 15.31
CA ALA A 575 -14.93 -7.30 14.02
C ALA A 575 -16.06 -8.29 13.74
N ARG A 576 -16.47 -9.09 14.75
CA ARG A 576 -17.61 -10.02 14.68
C ARG A 576 -18.91 -9.29 14.44
N THR A 577 -19.16 -8.21 15.19
CA THR A 577 -20.36 -7.39 15.04
C THR A 577 -20.48 -6.82 13.65
N ILE A 578 -19.38 -6.25 13.11
CA ILE A 578 -19.36 -5.71 11.75
C ILE A 578 -19.73 -6.79 10.71
N THR A 579 -19.10 -7.97 10.78
CA THR A 579 -19.42 -9.04 9.83
C THR A 579 -20.83 -9.61 10.03
N LYS A 580 -21.33 -9.68 11.26
CA LYS A 580 -22.72 -10.07 11.53
C LYS A 580 -23.71 -9.08 10.88
N PHE A 581 -23.53 -7.77 11.10
CA PHE A 581 -24.34 -6.74 10.47
C PHE A 581 -24.27 -6.81 8.95
N GLY A 582 -23.07 -7.03 8.40
CA GLY A 582 -22.89 -7.22 6.95
C GLY A 582 -23.67 -8.42 6.42
N ARG A 583 -23.58 -9.59 7.07
CA ARG A 583 -24.34 -10.79 6.69
C ARG A 583 -25.86 -10.57 6.77
N ASP A 584 -26.32 -9.96 7.86
CA ASP A 584 -27.75 -9.72 8.08
C ASP A 584 -28.28 -8.68 7.10
N SER A 585 -27.48 -7.68 6.72
CA SER A 585 -27.82 -6.68 5.70
C SER A 585 -27.94 -7.33 4.32
N LEU A 586 -26.95 -8.14 3.91
CA LEU A 586 -26.99 -8.84 2.61
C LEU A 586 -28.23 -9.75 2.51
N ARG A 587 -28.53 -10.54 3.55
CA ARG A 587 -29.74 -11.36 3.59
C ARG A 587 -31.02 -10.53 3.47
N SER A 588 -31.07 -9.36 4.12
CA SER A 588 -32.24 -8.50 4.08
C SER A 588 -32.54 -7.98 2.67
N ILE A 589 -31.51 -7.50 1.96
CA ILE A 589 -31.69 -7.01 0.58
C ILE A 589 -32.01 -8.14 -0.39
N MET A 590 -31.47 -9.36 -0.18
CA MET A 590 -31.81 -10.53 -0.97
C MET A 590 -33.30 -10.92 -0.84
N VAL A 591 -33.76 -11.03 0.41
CA VAL A 591 -35.16 -11.40 0.68
C VAL A 591 -36.12 -10.38 0.07
N GLU A 592 -35.81 -9.08 0.22
CA GLU A 592 -36.68 -8.03 -0.33
C GLU A 592 -36.64 -7.98 -1.85
N SER A 593 -35.46 -8.15 -2.48
CA SER A 593 -35.37 -8.21 -3.95
C SER A 593 -36.20 -9.35 -4.54
N ASN A 594 -36.09 -10.56 -3.95
CA ASN A 594 -36.90 -11.71 -4.39
C ASN A 594 -38.40 -11.46 -4.20
N LYS A 595 -38.81 -10.85 -3.07
CA LYS A 595 -40.20 -10.50 -2.78
C LYS A 595 -40.79 -9.51 -3.80
N LEU A 596 -39.97 -8.59 -4.28
CA LEU A 596 -40.33 -7.61 -5.31
C LEU A 596 -40.33 -8.18 -6.73
N GLY A 597 -40.05 -9.47 -6.89
CA GLY A 597 -40.01 -10.16 -8.19
C GLY A 597 -38.71 -10.02 -8.96
N TYR A 598 -37.62 -9.60 -8.28
CA TYR A 598 -36.28 -9.55 -8.84
C TYR A 598 -35.42 -10.69 -8.26
N PRO A 599 -35.31 -11.83 -8.95
CA PRO A 599 -34.59 -12.99 -8.43
C PRO A 599 -33.09 -12.70 -8.21
N VAL A 600 -32.59 -12.99 -7.00
CA VAL A 600 -31.18 -12.94 -6.68
C VAL A 600 -30.54 -14.28 -7.08
N ILE A 601 -29.67 -14.25 -8.09
CA ILE A 601 -29.01 -15.44 -8.63
C ILE A 601 -27.64 -15.69 -7.99
N TYR A 602 -27.01 -14.67 -7.37
CA TYR A 602 -25.75 -14.80 -6.68
C TYR A 602 -25.56 -13.67 -5.68
N GLY A 603 -24.71 -13.90 -4.66
CA GLY A 603 -24.32 -12.87 -3.69
C GLY A 603 -22.89 -13.10 -3.23
N HIS A 604 -22.12 -12.00 -3.18
CA HIS A 604 -20.72 -12.06 -2.84
C HIS A 604 -20.33 -10.88 -1.95
N THR A 605 -20.03 -11.16 -0.70
CA THR A 605 -19.52 -10.21 0.32
C THR A 605 -20.46 -9.02 0.60
N ASP A 606 -20.55 -8.08 -0.30
CA ASP A 606 -21.25 -6.79 -0.20
C ASP A 606 -22.21 -6.53 -1.36
N SER A 607 -22.28 -7.43 -2.32
CA SER A 607 -23.11 -7.30 -3.51
C SER A 607 -24.07 -8.48 -3.75
N ILE A 608 -25.20 -8.19 -4.37
CA ILE A 608 -26.12 -9.17 -4.93
C ILE A 608 -26.21 -9.03 -6.45
N PHE A 609 -26.35 -10.14 -7.13
CA PHE A 609 -26.53 -10.25 -8.57
C PHE A 609 -27.99 -10.57 -8.84
N VAL A 610 -28.67 -9.66 -9.50
CA VAL A 610 -30.12 -9.67 -9.63
C VAL A 610 -30.50 -9.78 -11.09
N LYS A 611 -31.38 -10.74 -11.42
CA LYS A 611 -31.92 -10.87 -12.77
C LYS A 611 -33.04 -9.84 -12.96
N MET A 612 -32.90 -8.97 -13.97
CA MET A 612 -33.83 -7.86 -14.20
C MET A 612 -35.03 -8.22 -15.08
N GLY A 613 -34.91 -9.30 -15.85
CA GLY A 613 -35.96 -9.77 -16.80
C GLY A 613 -35.37 -9.96 -18.19
N ASP A 614 -35.77 -11.05 -18.86
CA ASP A 614 -35.18 -11.44 -20.16
C ASP A 614 -35.74 -10.59 -21.32
N ASP A 615 -36.95 -10.02 -21.17
CA ASP A 615 -37.70 -9.28 -22.22
C ASP A 615 -37.50 -7.76 -22.12
N LEU A 616 -36.73 -7.28 -21.15
CA LEU A 616 -36.48 -5.85 -20.94
C LEU A 616 -35.30 -5.35 -21.79
N SER A 617 -35.39 -4.12 -22.27
CA SER A 617 -34.25 -3.42 -22.85
C SER A 617 -33.18 -3.14 -21.79
N THR A 618 -31.92 -2.87 -22.21
CA THR A 618 -30.82 -2.54 -21.28
C THR A 618 -31.11 -1.25 -20.50
N GLU A 619 -31.77 -0.27 -21.15
CA GLU A 619 -32.17 1.00 -20.53
C GLU A 619 -33.21 0.80 -19.42
N GLU A 620 -34.24 -0.01 -19.70
CA GLU A 620 -35.25 -0.37 -18.70
C GLU A 620 -34.67 -1.16 -17.54
N CYS A 621 -33.74 -2.06 -17.82
CA CYS A 621 -33.02 -2.80 -16.79
C CYS A 621 -32.22 -1.88 -15.84
N VAL A 622 -31.50 -0.88 -16.39
CA VAL A 622 -30.76 0.09 -15.59
C VAL A 622 -31.71 0.92 -14.74
N GLN A 623 -32.78 1.44 -15.30
CA GLN A 623 -33.77 2.23 -14.56
C GLN A 623 -34.33 1.43 -13.39
N LYS A 624 -34.80 0.21 -13.62
CA LYS A 624 -35.35 -0.66 -12.58
C LYS A 624 -34.34 -1.06 -11.54
N ALA A 625 -33.07 -1.30 -11.93
CA ALA A 625 -32.01 -1.61 -11.00
C ALA A 625 -31.66 -0.41 -10.07
N GLN A 626 -31.71 0.82 -10.58
CA GLN A 626 -31.55 2.03 -9.79
C GLN A 626 -32.72 2.27 -8.84
N GLU A 627 -33.97 2.05 -9.30
CA GLU A 627 -35.17 2.12 -8.47
C GLU A 627 -35.12 1.08 -7.35
N LEU A 628 -34.71 -0.15 -7.64
CA LEU A 628 -34.53 -1.22 -6.66
C LEU A 628 -33.43 -0.84 -5.65
N GLY A 629 -32.28 -0.34 -6.11
CA GLY A 629 -31.20 0.13 -5.23
C GLY A 629 -31.67 1.22 -4.26
N THR A 630 -32.47 2.17 -4.75
CA THR A 630 -33.08 3.23 -3.93
C THR A 630 -34.02 2.65 -2.87
N HIS A 631 -34.88 1.70 -3.25
CA HIS A 631 -35.80 1.03 -2.32
C HIS A 631 -35.04 0.24 -1.24
N LEU A 632 -34.01 -0.54 -1.64
CA LEU A 632 -33.18 -1.31 -0.71
C LEU A 632 -32.39 -0.40 0.24
N THR A 633 -31.93 0.74 -0.22
CA THR A 633 -31.31 1.78 0.60
C THR A 633 -32.27 2.26 1.68
N GLN A 634 -33.50 2.64 1.32
CA GLN A 634 -34.52 3.10 2.28
C GLN A 634 -34.87 2.02 3.31
N LEU A 635 -35.01 0.76 2.85
CA LEU A 635 -35.23 -0.38 3.73
C LEU A 635 -34.13 -0.51 4.77
N MET A 636 -32.87 -0.50 4.34
CA MET A 636 -31.70 -0.70 5.23
C MET A 636 -31.52 0.47 6.18
N GLN A 637 -31.68 1.71 5.72
CA GLN A 637 -31.58 2.91 6.56
C GLN A 637 -32.67 2.92 7.64
N THR A 638 -33.87 2.52 7.30
CA THR A 638 -34.98 2.41 8.28
C THR A 638 -34.71 1.29 9.28
N LYS A 639 -34.31 0.10 8.81
CA LYS A 639 -34.08 -1.07 9.66
C LYS A 639 -32.95 -0.87 10.67
N LEU A 640 -31.85 -0.26 10.23
CA LEU A 640 -30.65 -0.05 11.05
C LEU A 640 -30.61 1.35 11.68
N LYS A 641 -31.57 2.22 11.41
CA LYS A 641 -31.60 3.61 11.87
C LYS A 641 -30.29 4.37 11.57
N SER A 642 -29.74 4.15 10.36
CA SER A 642 -28.46 4.71 9.95
C SER A 642 -28.49 5.12 8.47
N LYS A 643 -28.13 6.36 8.18
CA LYS A 643 -28.03 6.89 6.82
C LYS A 643 -26.80 6.34 6.05
N ALA A 644 -25.87 5.69 6.73
CA ALA A 644 -24.65 5.16 6.12
C ALA A 644 -24.88 3.94 5.23
N MET A 645 -26.05 3.29 5.35
CA MET A 645 -26.37 2.10 4.56
C MET A 645 -26.96 2.51 3.21
N VAL A 646 -26.14 2.46 2.16
CA VAL A 646 -26.50 2.81 0.78
C VAL A 646 -26.24 1.62 -0.12
N VAL A 647 -27.21 1.30 -0.99
CA VAL A 647 -27.14 0.24 -2.00
C VAL A 647 -27.28 0.87 -3.37
N ASP A 648 -26.26 0.74 -4.22
CA ASP A 648 -26.23 1.33 -5.55
C ASP A 648 -26.13 0.25 -6.64
N CYS A 649 -26.60 0.56 -7.85
CA CYS A 649 -26.36 -0.26 -9.02
C CYS A 649 -24.91 -0.01 -9.53
N GLU A 650 -24.02 -0.99 -9.34
CA GLU A 650 -22.62 -0.92 -9.78
C GLU A 650 -22.48 -1.09 -11.30
N MET A 651 -23.23 -1.99 -11.89
CA MET A 651 -23.19 -2.28 -13.33
C MET A 651 -24.36 -3.12 -13.79
N LEU A 652 -24.61 -3.08 -15.11
CA LEU A 652 -25.49 -4.03 -15.81
C LEU A 652 -24.68 -4.87 -16.78
N MET A 653 -24.92 -6.18 -16.77
CA MET A 653 -24.39 -7.15 -17.73
C MET A 653 -25.53 -7.72 -18.57
N ASP A 654 -25.40 -7.68 -19.90
CA ASP A 654 -26.40 -8.27 -20.79
C ASP A 654 -26.28 -9.79 -20.87
N ARG A 655 -25.08 -10.33 -20.63
CA ARG A 655 -24.77 -11.76 -20.55
C ARG A 655 -23.92 -12.04 -19.33
N PHE A 656 -24.30 -13.05 -18.56
CA PHE A 656 -23.59 -13.45 -17.33
C PHE A 656 -23.56 -14.96 -17.23
N TYR A 657 -22.36 -15.54 -17.14
CA TYR A 657 -22.11 -16.96 -16.95
C TYR A 657 -21.64 -17.24 -15.54
N LEU A 658 -22.38 -18.11 -14.83
CA LEU A 658 -22.17 -18.48 -13.43
C LEU A 658 -22.06 -20.00 -13.29
N PRO A 659 -20.86 -20.61 -13.48
CA PRO A 659 -20.70 -22.05 -13.38
C PRO A 659 -20.68 -22.60 -11.94
N ARG A 660 -20.17 -21.79 -11.00
CA ARG A 660 -20.08 -22.16 -9.57
C ARG A 660 -19.63 -20.99 -8.70
N ARG A 661 -19.67 -21.18 -7.39
CA ARG A 661 -19.21 -20.23 -6.38
C ARG A 661 -17.81 -19.65 -6.68
N ASN A 662 -17.68 -18.34 -6.59
CA ASN A 662 -16.44 -17.57 -6.87
C ASN A 662 -15.90 -17.70 -8.30
N ARG A 663 -16.68 -18.22 -9.23
CA ARG A 663 -16.32 -18.30 -10.64
C ARG A 663 -17.47 -17.77 -11.49
N TYR A 664 -17.21 -16.70 -12.21
CA TYR A 664 -18.20 -16.11 -13.12
C TYR A 664 -17.55 -15.23 -14.16
N GLY A 665 -18.28 -14.97 -15.24
CA GLY A 665 -17.91 -14.02 -16.28
C GLY A 665 -19.16 -13.34 -16.85
N GLY A 666 -19.07 -12.00 -17.06
CA GLY A 666 -20.17 -11.24 -17.63
C GLY A 666 -19.70 -10.14 -18.58
N ARG A 667 -20.51 -9.83 -19.59
CA ARG A 667 -20.30 -8.74 -20.53
C ARG A 667 -21.03 -7.50 -20.04
N VAL A 668 -20.25 -6.48 -19.63
CA VAL A 668 -20.77 -5.23 -19.08
C VAL A 668 -21.29 -4.34 -20.20
N VAL A 669 -22.48 -3.78 -20.05
CA VAL A 669 -23.13 -2.86 -21.02
C VAL A 669 -23.42 -1.49 -20.43
N TRP A 670 -23.38 -1.36 -19.09
CA TRP A 670 -23.59 -0.09 -18.42
C TRP A 670 -22.86 -0.04 -17.07
N MET A 671 -22.31 1.14 -16.75
CA MET A 671 -21.73 1.49 -15.44
C MET A 671 -22.03 2.98 -15.14
N PRO A 672 -22.14 3.40 -13.84
CA PRO A 672 -22.46 4.79 -13.48
C PRO A 672 -21.49 5.83 -14.04
N GLU A 673 -20.19 5.54 -14.08
CA GLU A 673 -19.15 6.50 -14.46
C GLU A 673 -19.09 6.78 -15.97
N VAL A 674 -19.50 5.83 -16.80
CA VAL A 674 -19.36 5.89 -18.27
C VAL A 674 -20.71 5.71 -18.99
N GLY A 675 -21.77 5.33 -18.27
CA GLY A 675 -23.07 5.07 -18.86
C GLY A 675 -23.03 3.92 -19.88
N PHE A 676 -23.81 4.00 -20.93
CA PHE A 676 -23.82 3.03 -22.03
C PHE A 676 -22.66 3.16 -23.00
N SER A 677 -21.81 4.21 -22.88
CA SER A 677 -20.65 4.37 -23.76
C SER A 677 -19.61 3.25 -23.61
N ILE A 678 -19.63 2.52 -22.51
CA ILE A 678 -18.80 1.31 -22.33
C ILE A 678 -19.08 0.25 -23.39
N SER A 679 -20.27 0.22 -23.99
CA SER A 679 -20.64 -0.72 -25.05
C SER A 679 -19.86 -0.47 -26.36
N ASN A 680 -19.21 0.70 -26.50
CA ASN A 680 -18.36 1.05 -27.63
C ASN A 680 -16.93 0.55 -27.47
N GLU A 681 -16.55 0.07 -26.29
CA GLU A 681 -15.25 -0.53 -26.04
C GLU A 681 -15.21 -1.97 -26.58
N ALA A 682 -13.99 -2.48 -26.82
CA ALA A 682 -13.81 -3.88 -27.19
C ALA A 682 -14.36 -4.80 -26.09
N VAL A 683 -14.90 -5.95 -26.46
CA VAL A 683 -15.55 -6.87 -25.51
C VAL A 683 -14.58 -7.29 -24.42
N GLU A 684 -13.30 -7.48 -24.75
CA GLU A 684 -12.24 -7.85 -23.81
C GLU A 684 -12.03 -6.81 -22.70
N ASP A 685 -12.25 -5.53 -23.01
CA ASP A 685 -12.04 -4.42 -22.06
C ASP A 685 -13.24 -4.21 -21.12
N ARG A 686 -14.43 -4.69 -21.50
CA ARG A 686 -15.67 -4.58 -20.71
C ARG A 686 -16.14 -5.91 -20.08
N MET A 687 -15.24 -6.87 -19.92
CA MET A 687 -15.55 -8.14 -19.26
C MET A 687 -15.34 -8.09 -17.76
N LYS A 688 -16.35 -8.43 -16.99
CA LYS A 688 -16.25 -8.72 -15.55
C LYS A 688 -16.01 -10.21 -15.36
N ILE A 689 -14.77 -10.63 -15.13
CA ILE A 689 -14.42 -12.05 -14.92
C ILE A 689 -13.83 -12.22 -13.50
N GLN A 690 -14.30 -13.24 -12.79
CA GLN A 690 -13.83 -13.62 -11.47
C GLN A 690 -13.55 -15.13 -11.41
N GLY A 691 -12.39 -15.52 -10.89
CA GLY A 691 -12.04 -16.91 -10.57
C GLY A 691 -11.94 -17.88 -11.76
N LEU A 692 -12.11 -17.40 -13.00
CA LEU A 692 -11.92 -18.20 -14.21
C LEU A 692 -10.44 -18.15 -14.65
N GLU A 693 -9.98 -19.22 -15.29
CA GLU A 693 -8.59 -19.39 -15.73
C GLU A 693 -8.15 -18.31 -16.73
N ALA A 694 -9.09 -17.73 -17.46
CA ALA A 694 -8.85 -16.58 -18.35
C ALA A 694 -8.12 -15.41 -17.66
N LYS A 695 -8.27 -15.28 -16.33
CA LYS A 695 -7.60 -14.25 -15.50
C LYS A 695 -6.47 -14.79 -14.62
N HIS A 696 -6.16 -16.06 -14.64
CA HIS A 696 -5.09 -16.61 -13.81
C HIS A 696 -3.72 -16.42 -14.45
N ALA A 697 -2.78 -15.80 -13.73
CA ALA A 697 -1.41 -15.57 -14.21
C ALA A 697 -0.65 -16.86 -14.54
N ASN A 698 -1.00 -17.98 -13.88
CA ASN A 698 -0.35 -19.28 -14.09
C ASN A 698 -0.94 -20.06 -15.26
N THR A 699 -2.02 -19.61 -15.88
CA THR A 699 -2.61 -20.24 -17.07
C THR A 699 -1.85 -19.82 -18.31
N SER A 700 -1.54 -20.76 -19.19
CA SER A 700 -0.85 -20.46 -20.44
C SER A 700 -1.67 -19.47 -21.30
N PRO A 701 -1.03 -18.65 -22.16
CA PRO A 701 -1.73 -17.76 -23.08
C PRO A 701 -2.78 -18.49 -23.92
N VAL A 702 -2.45 -19.70 -24.38
CA VAL A 702 -3.34 -20.58 -25.15
C VAL A 702 -4.56 -20.97 -24.32
N GLY A 703 -4.37 -21.43 -23.07
CA GLY A 703 -5.47 -21.81 -22.18
C GLY A 703 -6.39 -20.63 -21.86
N ARG A 704 -5.84 -19.43 -21.70
CA ARG A 704 -6.63 -18.20 -21.55
C ARG A 704 -7.43 -17.87 -22.79
N GLY A 705 -6.81 -17.95 -23.96
CA GLY A 705 -7.47 -17.71 -25.25
C GLY A 705 -8.64 -18.66 -25.50
N ILE A 706 -8.46 -19.94 -25.21
CA ILE A 706 -9.52 -20.96 -25.32
C ILE A 706 -10.73 -20.58 -24.44
N GLN A 707 -10.50 -20.24 -23.17
CA GLN A 707 -11.59 -19.91 -22.26
C GLN A 707 -12.27 -18.60 -22.64
N LEU A 708 -11.54 -17.58 -23.08
CA LEU A 708 -12.13 -16.34 -23.57
C LEU A 708 -12.99 -16.60 -24.82
N LYS A 709 -12.49 -17.37 -25.77
CA LYS A 709 -13.26 -17.75 -26.96
C LYS A 709 -14.57 -18.44 -26.58
N ALA A 710 -14.52 -19.39 -25.65
CA ALA A 710 -15.72 -20.06 -25.17
C ALA A 710 -16.73 -19.11 -24.54
N LEU A 711 -16.29 -18.16 -23.70
CA LEU A 711 -17.15 -17.15 -23.10
C LEU A 711 -17.79 -16.25 -24.13
N HIS A 712 -17.05 -15.78 -25.14
CA HIS A 712 -17.57 -14.95 -26.23
C HIS A 712 -18.67 -15.70 -26.98
N MET A 713 -18.42 -16.94 -27.38
CA MET A 713 -19.42 -17.73 -28.09
C MET A 713 -20.70 -17.93 -27.26
N LEU A 714 -20.58 -18.24 -25.94
CA LEU A 714 -21.73 -18.35 -25.04
C LEU A 714 -22.49 -17.03 -24.90
N TRP A 715 -21.81 -15.89 -24.92
CA TRP A 715 -22.45 -14.57 -24.85
C TRP A 715 -23.08 -14.13 -26.18
N ASP A 716 -22.68 -14.72 -27.28
CA ASP A 716 -23.24 -14.49 -28.62
C ASP A 716 -24.31 -15.55 -28.98
N ASP A 717 -24.86 -16.19 -27.94
CA ASP A 717 -25.98 -17.15 -28.00
C ASP A 717 -25.68 -18.44 -28.80
N HIS A 718 -24.40 -18.83 -28.95
CA HIS A 718 -24.02 -20.14 -29.49
C HIS A 718 -24.40 -21.28 -28.54
N THR A 719 -24.82 -22.40 -29.12
CA THR A 719 -25.15 -23.60 -28.34
C THR A 719 -23.89 -24.21 -27.71
N PRO A 720 -24.02 -24.97 -26.58
CA PRO A 720 -22.90 -25.68 -25.97
C PRO A 720 -22.19 -26.63 -26.96
N GLU A 721 -22.92 -27.21 -27.89
CA GLU A 721 -22.42 -28.10 -28.95
C GLU A 721 -21.51 -27.34 -29.93
N GLU A 722 -21.93 -26.20 -30.42
CA GLU A 722 -21.14 -25.32 -31.30
C GLU A 722 -19.87 -24.82 -30.60
N VAL A 723 -19.99 -24.44 -29.32
CA VAL A 723 -18.82 -24.06 -28.52
C VAL A 723 -17.83 -25.20 -28.40
N LYS A 724 -18.32 -26.42 -28.09
CA LYS A 724 -17.49 -27.64 -27.99
C LYS A 724 -16.77 -27.96 -29.32
N GLU A 725 -17.49 -27.91 -30.44
CA GLU A 725 -16.89 -28.16 -31.77
C GLU A 725 -15.80 -27.15 -32.09
N SER A 726 -16.05 -25.85 -31.88
CA SER A 726 -15.07 -24.78 -32.11
C SER A 726 -13.84 -24.92 -31.22
N LEU A 727 -13.99 -25.37 -29.96
CA LEU A 727 -12.86 -25.61 -29.07
C LEU A 727 -12.04 -26.84 -29.47
N LEU A 728 -12.69 -27.90 -29.96
CA LEU A 728 -12.00 -29.11 -30.45
C LEU A 728 -11.19 -28.79 -31.70
N GLU A 729 -11.73 -28.01 -32.63
CA GLU A 729 -11.03 -27.52 -33.80
C GLU A 729 -9.81 -26.68 -33.41
N TYR A 730 -9.95 -25.74 -32.46
CA TYR A 730 -8.84 -24.92 -31.96
C TYR A 730 -7.73 -25.78 -31.34
N ILE A 731 -8.09 -26.79 -30.56
CA ILE A 731 -7.13 -27.73 -29.95
C ILE A 731 -6.41 -28.55 -31.04
N SER A 732 -7.12 -28.96 -32.07
CA SER A 732 -6.49 -29.66 -33.23
C SER A 732 -5.47 -28.78 -33.91
N ASN A 733 -5.82 -27.54 -34.22
CA ASN A 733 -4.90 -26.57 -34.86
C ASN A 733 -3.63 -26.35 -34.04
N ILE A 734 -3.73 -26.30 -32.68
CA ILE A 734 -2.55 -26.23 -31.80
C ILE A 734 -1.66 -27.48 -31.95
N ARG A 735 -2.26 -28.68 -31.97
CA ARG A 735 -1.52 -29.94 -32.13
C ARG A 735 -0.80 -30.02 -33.46
N ASP A 736 -1.39 -29.46 -34.48
CA ASP A 736 -0.86 -29.44 -35.83
C ASP A 736 0.14 -28.30 -36.08
N GLY A 737 0.41 -27.46 -35.05
CA GLY A 737 1.36 -26.34 -35.15
C GLY A 737 0.84 -25.14 -35.97
N ASN A 738 -0.46 -25.03 -36.16
CA ASN A 738 -1.12 -23.99 -36.97
C ASN A 738 -1.59 -22.78 -36.15
N VAL A 739 -1.17 -22.65 -34.87
CA VAL A 739 -1.52 -21.53 -33.99
C VAL A 739 -0.27 -20.99 -33.29
#